data_572a87f66ef27e4847839a575f9657ba
#
_entry.id   572a87f66ef27e4847839a575f9657ba
#
_cell.length_a   1.000
_cell.length_b   1.000
_cell.length_c   1.000
_cell.angle_alpha   90.00
_cell.angle_beta   90.00
_cell.angle_gamma   90.00
#
_symmetry.space_group_name_H-M   'P 1'
#
loop_
_entity.id
_entity.type
_entity.pdbx_description
1 polymer ?
#
loop_
_entity_poly.entity_id
_entity_poly.type
_entity_poly.pdbx_seq_one_letter_code
_entity_poly.pdbx_strand_id
1 'polypeptide(L)'
;MKKLVVGILAHVDAGKTTLSEALLYQSGALRRLGRVDHQDAFLDTDAMERERGITIFSKQAEFSLADTEVTLLDTPGHVDFSAEAERTLQVLDCAILVISGTDGVQAHTRTLWRLLERYHVPTFLFINKMDLAGADRSAVLAGLKQHLSPGCVDFSGERDESFREEAAVCDEAVLERYLDTGNLTDGDLRQMAAERKLFPCWFGSALKLEGVTEFLEGLEQYAPVPACPAEFGARIYKIARDSQGARLTYLKVTGGTLRVKDLLTNRRPGLPDQQVWEEKADQIRVYSGAKFRTVEEAPAGTVCAVTGLSRSRAGEGLGIETGWTTPVLEPVLTYQVLLPEGADPHTALGNLRQLEEEDPQLHIAWNEQTRQIHVQLMGEIQLEILQRMVRERFGLEVAFGPGAICYRETIAAPVEGIGHFEPLRHYAEVHLLLEPGERGSGLVFAAACPEDQLEGRWQRLVLTHLAEKEHLGVLTGSPITDMKITLVAGRAHVKHTEGGDFRQATYRAVRQGLMEAESILLEPWYDFRLELPGPQVGRAMTDLQQMGARLNPPETVGEESVLTGSVAVSALGDYAREVAAYTQGRGRLLCTLRGYEPCPDQDAVLAAIDYDPTADLDNSPDSVFCSHGAGVIVPWDEVPARAHVSSGLSLGPEADAEAGGPDTRRSSAYAGTIEQDKELQAIFERTYGPVKRRAFLPPKEPRRPAPAAETEQEKRAIREQFSGPEYLLVDGYNIIFAWDELKAIARDNLDAARKQLCDILSNYQGFRRCEVIAVFDAYKVKGGQGSVEKYHNIHVVYTKEAETADAYIERATYEIGRHHRVRVATSDGPEQLIILGHGALRLSASAFRQEVEQVEGQIADILAANNRLSKTGNVRSALERAREQTKEEHT
;
A
#
# COMPACT_ATOMS: atom_id res chain seq x y z
N MET A 1 10.72 40.67 -3.38
CA MET A 1 9.95 39.75 -2.49
C MET A 1 10.36 38.35 -2.85
N LYS A 2 10.58 37.52 -1.86
CA LYS A 2 10.81 36.08 -2.02
C LYS A 2 9.49 35.44 -2.42
N LYS A 3 9.52 34.37 -3.22
CA LYS A 3 8.34 33.58 -3.57
C LYS A 3 8.44 32.21 -2.92
N LEU A 4 7.37 31.76 -2.31
CA LEU A 4 7.29 30.47 -1.62
C LEU A 4 6.00 29.75 -2.01
N VAL A 5 6.11 28.52 -2.46
CA VAL A 5 4.96 27.65 -2.78
C VAL A 5 4.77 26.66 -1.65
N VAL A 6 3.65 26.80 -0.95
CA VAL A 6 3.33 26.01 0.25
C VAL A 6 2.13 25.11 -0.03
N GLY A 7 2.27 23.82 0.17
CA GLY A 7 1.15 22.88 0.12
C GLY A 7 0.56 22.66 1.50
N ILE A 8 -0.77 22.60 1.61
CA ILE A 8 -1.43 22.20 2.85
C ILE A 8 -2.06 20.82 2.68
N LEU A 9 -1.65 19.89 3.53
CA LEU A 9 -2.05 18.49 3.52
C LEU A 9 -2.63 18.08 4.86
N ALA A 10 -3.59 17.18 4.82
CA ALA A 10 -4.23 16.68 6.05
C ALA A 10 -4.98 15.39 5.78
N HIS A 11 -5.18 14.60 6.82
CA HIS A 11 -6.23 13.60 6.83
C HIS A 11 -7.62 14.29 6.84
N VAL A 12 -8.64 13.57 6.39
CA VAL A 12 -10.04 14.04 6.43
C VAL A 12 -10.39 14.52 7.83
N ASP A 13 -11.15 15.59 7.92
CA ASP A 13 -11.61 16.22 9.18
C ASP A 13 -10.51 16.77 10.11
N ALA A 14 -9.23 16.76 9.75
CA ALA A 14 -8.19 17.40 10.58
C ALA A 14 -8.30 18.93 10.62
N GLY A 15 -9.14 19.52 9.76
CA GLY A 15 -9.40 20.96 9.71
C GLY A 15 -8.49 21.72 8.74
N LYS A 16 -8.09 21.07 7.64
CA LYS A 16 -7.27 21.64 6.57
C LYS A 16 -7.85 22.94 6.01
N THR A 17 -9.09 22.92 5.50
CA THR A 17 -9.76 24.08 4.91
C THR A 17 -9.95 25.20 5.96
N THR A 18 -10.24 24.84 7.21
CA THR A 18 -10.34 25.81 8.31
C THR A 18 -9.00 26.51 8.57
N LEU A 19 -7.88 25.77 8.51
CA LEU A 19 -6.56 26.37 8.65
C LEU A 19 -6.20 27.22 7.44
N SER A 20 -6.50 26.78 6.21
CA SER A 20 -6.30 27.58 5.00
C SER A 20 -7.01 28.93 5.09
N GLU A 21 -8.29 28.94 5.51
CA GLU A 21 -9.07 30.17 5.73
C GLU A 21 -8.46 31.05 6.84
N ALA A 22 -8.00 30.42 7.93
CA ALA A 22 -7.35 31.15 9.03
C ALA A 22 -6.05 31.84 8.60
N LEU A 23 -5.22 31.15 7.80
CA LEU A 23 -3.98 31.69 7.25
C LEU A 23 -4.26 32.89 6.32
N LEU A 24 -5.22 32.75 5.41
CA LEU A 24 -5.64 33.81 4.48
C LEU A 24 -6.27 35.02 5.22
N TYR A 25 -7.00 34.76 6.30
CA TYR A 25 -7.59 35.84 7.12
C TYR A 25 -6.52 36.57 7.92
N GLN A 26 -5.63 35.87 8.62
CA GLN A 26 -4.57 36.45 9.43
C GLN A 26 -3.52 37.21 8.60
N SER A 27 -3.24 36.77 7.40
CA SER A 27 -2.37 37.47 6.45
C SER A 27 -3.04 38.71 5.82
N GLY A 28 -4.35 38.94 6.07
CA GLY A 28 -5.09 40.07 5.51
C GLY A 28 -5.57 39.88 4.05
N ALA A 29 -5.32 38.71 3.44
CA ALA A 29 -5.80 38.39 2.10
C ALA A 29 -7.33 38.27 2.04
N LEU A 30 -7.95 37.85 3.15
CA LEU A 30 -9.40 37.80 3.31
C LEU A 30 -9.88 38.80 4.37
N ARG A 31 -11.00 39.47 4.08
CA ARG A 31 -11.65 40.40 5.02
C ARG A 31 -12.59 39.74 6.03
N ARG A 32 -13.00 38.49 5.74
CA ARG A 32 -13.89 37.70 6.58
C ARG A 32 -13.36 36.25 6.58
N LEU A 33 -13.45 35.62 7.74
CA LEU A 33 -13.13 34.23 7.90
C LEU A 33 -14.29 33.39 7.33
N GLY A 34 -14.02 32.62 6.25
CA GLY A 34 -14.99 31.65 5.71
C GLY A 34 -15.09 30.44 6.64
N ARG A 35 -16.21 29.75 6.58
CA ARG A 35 -16.45 28.52 7.37
C ARG A 35 -17.00 27.41 6.48
N VAL A 36 -16.42 26.24 6.61
CA VAL A 36 -16.89 25.03 5.89
C VAL A 36 -18.34 24.72 6.24
N ASP A 37 -18.70 24.82 7.54
CA ASP A 37 -20.07 24.56 8.03
C ASP A 37 -21.11 25.49 7.40
N HIS A 38 -20.72 26.71 7.00
CA HIS A 38 -21.60 27.69 6.36
C HIS A 38 -21.50 27.65 4.83
N GLN A 39 -20.65 26.75 4.25
CA GLN A 39 -20.44 26.63 2.80
C GLN A 39 -19.94 27.94 2.13
N ASP A 40 -19.27 28.82 2.90
CA ASP A 40 -18.77 30.12 2.45
C ASP A 40 -17.22 30.18 2.45
N ALA A 41 -16.52 29.05 2.54
CA ALA A 41 -15.08 28.99 2.46
C ALA A 41 -14.58 29.47 1.09
N PHE A 42 -13.53 30.30 1.08
CA PHE A 42 -12.98 30.95 -0.13
C PHE A 42 -12.40 29.95 -1.12
N LEU A 43 -11.79 28.86 -0.61
CA LEU A 43 -11.17 27.85 -1.43
C LEU A 43 -12.16 26.78 -1.94
N ASP A 44 -13.30 26.58 -1.28
CA ASP A 44 -14.32 25.63 -1.74
C ASP A 44 -15.15 26.25 -2.89
N THR A 45 -14.55 26.34 -4.06
CA THR A 45 -15.16 27.00 -5.24
C THR A 45 -16.11 26.09 -6.01
N ASP A 46 -15.97 24.77 -5.89
CA ASP A 46 -16.80 23.78 -6.56
C ASP A 46 -18.08 23.47 -5.76
N ALA A 47 -19.19 23.24 -6.47
CA ALA A 47 -20.47 22.92 -5.85
C ALA A 47 -20.43 21.54 -5.17
N MET A 48 -19.73 20.57 -5.73
CA MET A 48 -19.60 19.21 -5.18
C MET A 48 -18.81 19.21 -3.87
N GLU A 49 -17.74 20.02 -3.79
CA GLU A 49 -16.94 20.18 -2.59
C GLU A 49 -17.74 20.79 -1.46
N ARG A 50 -18.49 21.88 -1.75
CA ARG A 50 -19.36 22.55 -0.76
C ARG A 50 -20.48 21.64 -0.24
N GLU A 51 -21.07 20.83 -1.13
CA GLU A 51 -22.13 19.91 -0.76
C GLU A 51 -21.65 18.80 0.17
N ARG A 52 -20.43 18.32 -0.06
CA ARG A 52 -19.83 17.19 0.70
C ARG A 52 -18.93 17.63 1.86
N GLY A 53 -18.50 18.87 1.88
CA GLY A 53 -17.55 19.40 2.87
C GLY A 53 -16.14 18.82 2.73
N ILE A 54 -15.75 18.30 1.54
CA ILE A 54 -14.42 17.74 1.26
C ILE A 54 -13.78 18.46 0.09
N THR A 55 -12.46 18.65 0.12
CA THR A 55 -11.69 19.14 -1.01
C THR A 55 -11.42 17.99 -1.98
N ILE A 56 -11.77 18.17 -3.25
CA ILE A 56 -11.61 17.19 -4.32
C ILE A 56 -10.45 17.56 -5.25
N PHE A 57 -10.37 18.85 -5.61
CA PHE A 57 -9.37 19.39 -6.52
C PHE A 57 -8.38 20.30 -5.79
N SER A 58 -7.11 20.22 -6.18
CA SER A 58 -6.12 21.17 -5.67
C SER A 58 -6.40 22.59 -6.16
N LYS A 59 -6.34 23.57 -5.24
CA LYS A 59 -6.62 24.97 -5.47
C LYS A 59 -5.52 25.85 -4.96
N GLN A 60 -5.47 27.06 -5.51
CA GLN A 60 -4.43 28.04 -5.27
C GLN A 60 -5.01 29.29 -4.62
N ALA A 61 -4.31 29.81 -3.62
CA ALA A 61 -4.54 31.15 -3.08
C ALA A 61 -3.20 31.87 -2.89
N GLU A 62 -3.20 33.20 -3.07
CA GLU A 62 -2.02 34.04 -2.85
C GLU A 62 -2.21 34.90 -1.61
N PHE A 63 -1.16 35.01 -0.78
CA PHE A 63 -1.08 35.99 0.31
C PHE A 63 0.36 36.44 0.51
N SER A 64 0.55 37.59 1.23
CA SER A 64 1.86 38.14 1.49
C SER A 64 2.16 38.09 2.97
N LEU A 65 3.34 37.65 3.33
CA LEU A 65 4.00 37.86 4.59
C LEU A 65 4.94 39.09 4.43
N ALA A 66 5.67 39.51 5.46
CA ALA A 66 6.42 40.76 5.43
C ALA A 66 7.32 40.91 4.16
N ASP A 67 8.19 39.90 3.88
CA ASP A 67 9.11 39.93 2.75
C ASP A 67 8.88 38.80 1.72
N THR A 68 7.83 37.96 1.94
CA THR A 68 7.59 36.74 1.18
C THR A 68 6.18 36.74 0.58
N GLU A 69 6.08 36.52 -0.73
CA GLU A 69 4.82 36.23 -1.43
C GLU A 69 4.59 34.71 -1.38
N VAL A 70 3.52 34.30 -0.74
CA VAL A 70 3.20 32.88 -0.54
C VAL A 70 2.07 32.46 -1.48
N THR A 71 2.32 31.40 -2.23
CA THR A 71 1.28 30.68 -2.98
C THR A 71 0.89 29.45 -2.17
N LEU A 72 -0.30 29.45 -1.60
CA LEU A 72 -0.86 28.30 -0.90
C LEU A 72 -1.57 27.37 -1.90
N LEU A 73 -1.18 26.13 -1.93
CA LEU A 73 -1.83 25.06 -2.68
C LEU A 73 -2.62 24.19 -1.71
N ASP A 74 -3.95 24.32 -1.73
CA ASP A 74 -4.84 23.46 -0.98
C ASP A 74 -5.03 22.13 -1.69
N THR A 75 -4.73 21.00 -1.02
CA THR A 75 -4.75 19.67 -1.61
C THR A 75 -5.93 18.86 -1.09
N PRO A 76 -6.43 17.85 -1.83
CA PRO A 76 -7.43 16.92 -1.32
C PRO A 76 -6.97 16.22 -0.04
N GLY A 77 -7.89 16.06 0.92
CA GLY A 77 -7.63 15.34 2.18
C GLY A 77 -8.16 13.91 2.19
N HIS A 78 -8.97 13.54 1.21
CA HIS A 78 -9.56 12.20 1.10
C HIS A 78 -8.63 11.23 0.36
N VAL A 79 -8.60 9.97 0.78
CA VAL A 79 -7.72 8.93 0.22
C VAL A 79 -7.97 8.71 -1.26
N ASP A 80 -9.23 8.75 -1.73
CA ASP A 80 -9.59 8.55 -3.13
C ASP A 80 -8.98 9.62 -4.07
N PHE A 81 -8.57 10.78 -3.53
CA PHE A 81 -7.94 11.87 -4.29
C PHE A 81 -6.47 12.06 -3.94
N SER A 82 -5.86 11.09 -3.30
CA SER A 82 -4.43 11.16 -2.91
C SER A 82 -3.49 11.33 -4.09
N ALA A 83 -3.88 10.85 -5.27
CA ALA A 83 -3.15 11.04 -6.51
C ALA A 83 -3.05 12.51 -6.95
N GLU A 84 -4.12 13.28 -6.80
CA GLU A 84 -4.10 14.74 -7.05
C GLU A 84 -3.20 15.45 -6.03
N ALA A 85 -3.26 15.02 -4.76
CA ALA A 85 -2.35 15.51 -3.73
C ALA A 85 -0.89 15.20 -4.08
N GLU A 86 -0.58 13.97 -4.50
CA GLU A 86 0.78 13.56 -4.89
C GLU A 86 1.33 14.39 -6.05
N ARG A 87 0.53 14.64 -7.09
CA ARG A 87 0.95 15.50 -8.22
C ARG A 87 1.33 16.92 -7.74
N THR A 88 0.61 17.45 -6.76
CA THR A 88 0.86 18.78 -6.21
C THR A 88 2.20 18.82 -5.44
N LEU A 89 2.63 17.72 -4.78
CA LEU A 89 3.89 17.68 -4.03
C LEU A 89 5.11 18.03 -4.88
N GLN A 90 5.07 17.73 -6.17
CA GLN A 90 6.20 17.96 -7.10
C GLN A 90 6.56 19.43 -7.30
N VAL A 91 5.69 20.34 -6.92
CA VAL A 91 5.86 21.79 -7.12
C VAL A 91 5.96 22.56 -5.81
N LEU A 92 5.94 21.90 -4.66
CA LEU A 92 6.04 22.54 -3.36
C LEU A 92 7.48 22.90 -3.00
N ASP A 93 7.64 24.02 -2.33
CA ASP A 93 8.89 24.40 -1.65
C ASP A 93 8.89 23.93 -0.20
N CYS A 94 7.71 23.89 0.42
CA CYS A 94 7.49 23.25 1.71
C CYS A 94 6.01 22.87 1.85
N ALA A 95 5.72 22.03 2.84
CA ALA A 95 4.37 21.57 3.15
C ALA A 95 3.96 21.87 4.58
N ILE A 96 2.69 22.16 4.77
CA ILE A 96 2.02 22.20 6.07
C ILE A 96 1.22 20.91 6.23
N LEU A 97 1.62 20.07 7.17
CA LEU A 97 0.88 18.85 7.52
C LEU A 97 -0.01 19.14 8.74
N VAL A 98 -1.33 19.13 8.53
CA VAL A 98 -2.30 19.40 9.58
C VAL A 98 -2.72 18.11 10.24
N ILE A 99 -2.62 18.05 11.57
CA ILE A 99 -2.93 16.88 12.38
C ILE A 99 -3.95 17.28 13.44
N SER A 100 -4.98 16.46 13.66
CA SER A 100 -5.95 16.69 14.73
C SER A 100 -5.32 16.36 16.10
N GLY A 101 -5.44 17.27 17.06
CA GLY A 101 -4.95 17.07 18.42
C GLY A 101 -5.70 16.00 19.21
N THR A 102 -6.94 15.67 18.80
CA THR A 102 -7.75 14.60 19.39
C THR A 102 -7.46 13.22 18.78
N ASP A 103 -7.22 13.18 17.46
CA ASP A 103 -7.13 11.93 16.70
C ASP A 103 -5.67 11.49 16.48
N GLY A 104 -4.70 12.41 16.62
CA GLY A 104 -3.27 12.14 16.45
C GLY A 104 -2.91 11.71 15.02
N VAL A 105 -1.87 10.86 14.89
CA VAL A 105 -1.35 10.38 13.60
C VAL A 105 -2.22 9.26 13.03
N GLN A 106 -2.95 9.55 11.98
CA GLN A 106 -3.83 8.63 11.26
C GLN A 106 -3.08 7.84 10.15
N ALA A 107 -3.69 6.77 9.61
CA ALA A 107 -3.11 5.97 8.54
C ALA A 107 -2.78 6.83 7.30
N HIS A 108 -3.72 7.67 6.85
CA HIS A 108 -3.49 8.55 5.71
C HIS A 108 -2.41 9.62 5.99
N THR A 109 -2.29 10.10 7.23
CA THR A 109 -1.18 10.99 7.64
C THR A 109 0.18 10.34 7.40
N ARG A 110 0.32 9.03 7.68
CA ARG A 110 1.55 8.27 7.41
C ARG A 110 1.81 8.12 5.91
N THR A 111 0.77 7.92 5.11
CA THR A 111 0.91 7.88 3.64
C THR A 111 1.40 9.23 3.11
N LEU A 112 0.78 10.33 3.52
CA LEU A 112 1.23 11.68 3.17
C LEU A 112 2.66 11.95 3.63
N TRP A 113 3.03 11.48 4.83
CA TRP A 113 4.40 11.61 5.35
C TRP A 113 5.43 10.91 4.48
N ARG A 114 5.16 9.65 4.05
CA ARG A 114 6.04 8.89 3.13
C ARG A 114 6.17 9.58 1.77
N LEU A 115 5.08 10.14 1.26
CA LEU A 115 5.12 10.91 0.00
C LEU A 115 5.96 12.18 0.17
N LEU A 116 5.79 12.94 1.25
CA LEU A 116 6.61 14.12 1.56
C LEU A 116 8.09 13.77 1.71
N GLU A 117 8.40 12.60 2.27
CA GLU A 117 9.77 12.08 2.36
C GLU A 117 10.33 11.73 0.98
N ARG A 118 9.57 11.00 0.17
CA ARG A 118 9.97 10.60 -1.19
C ARG A 118 10.27 11.80 -2.10
N TYR A 119 9.44 12.83 -2.01
CA TYR A 119 9.64 14.07 -2.78
C TYR A 119 10.56 15.07 -2.11
N HIS A 120 11.17 14.72 -0.98
CA HIS A 120 12.08 15.56 -0.19
C HIS A 120 11.49 16.93 0.15
N VAL A 121 10.18 17.02 0.39
CA VAL A 121 9.49 18.28 0.70
C VAL A 121 9.68 18.64 2.18
N PRO A 122 10.31 19.77 2.52
CA PRO A 122 10.40 20.30 3.89
C PRO A 122 9.01 20.44 4.51
N THR A 123 8.81 19.97 5.73
CA THR A 123 7.48 19.81 6.30
C THR A 123 7.35 20.49 7.66
N PHE A 124 6.33 21.32 7.80
CA PHE A 124 5.90 22.00 9.02
C PHE A 124 4.61 21.35 9.51
N LEU A 125 4.48 21.14 10.82
CA LEU A 125 3.30 20.50 11.39
C LEU A 125 2.46 21.53 12.13
N PHE A 126 1.15 21.55 11.86
CA PHE A 126 0.18 22.29 12.64
C PHE A 126 -0.80 21.34 13.31
N ILE A 127 -0.71 21.24 14.63
CA ILE A 127 -1.57 20.39 15.44
C ILE A 127 -2.81 21.20 15.80
N ASN A 128 -3.88 20.91 15.09
CA ASN A 128 -5.15 21.64 15.13
C ASN A 128 -6.11 21.06 16.17
N LYS A 129 -7.18 21.78 16.47
CA LYS A 129 -8.25 21.38 17.40
C LYS A 129 -7.78 21.18 18.85
N MET A 130 -6.76 21.90 19.29
CA MET A 130 -6.26 21.83 20.66
C MET A 130 -7.24 22.40 21.70
N ASP A 131 -8.28 23.08 21.26
CA ASP A 131 -9.39 23.59 22.07
C ASP A 131 -10.44 22.53 22.45
N LEU A 132 -10.36 21.33 21.87
CA LEU A 132 -11.31 20.27 22.16
C LEU A 132 -10.91 19.48 23.42
N ALA A 133 -11.92 18.98 24.12
CA ALA A 133 -11.71 18.12 25.28
C ALA A 133 -11.03 16.81 24.86
N GLY A 134 -9.94 16.45 25.54
CA GLY A 134 -9.15 15.25 25.21
C GLY A 134 -7.88 15.51 24.41
N ALA A 135 -7.67 16.72 23.87
CA ALA A 135 -6.39 17.07 23.24
C ALA A 135 -5.30 17.24 24.32
N ASP A 136 -4.25 16.42 24.23
CA ASP A 136 -3.07 16.47 25.11
C ASP A 136 -1.81 16.70 24.28
N ARG A 137 -1.22 17.89 24.44
CA ARG A 137 -0.02 18.33 23.71
C ARG A 137 1.14 17.36 23.86
N SER A 138 1.38 16.89 25.07
CA SER A 138 2.50 15.99 25.37
C SER A 138 2.30 14.60 24.75
N ALA A 139 1.08 14.07 24.84
CA ALA A 139 0.74 12.78 24.25
C ALA A 139 0.80 12.82 22.71
N VAL A 140 0.31 13.91 22.09
CA VAL A 140 0.37 14.08 20.64
C VAL A 140 1.80 14.22 20.17
N LEU A 141 2.64 15.05 20.83
CA LEU A 141 4.05 15.20 20.47
C LEU A 141 4.81 13.86 20.57
N ALA A 142 4.58 13.09 21.61
CA ALA A 142 5.15 11.75 21.75
C ALA A 142 4.70 10.82 20.60
N GLY A 143 3.43 10.88 20.20
CA GLY A 143 2.89 10.15 19.06
C GLY A 143 3.53 10.58 17.73
N LEU A 144 3.76 11.88 17.51
CA LEU A 144 4.44 12.40 16.33
C LEU A 144 5.87 11.85 16.25
N LYS A 145 6.62 11.89 17.36
CA LYS A 145 7.98 11.36 17.43
C LYS A 145 8.04 9.86 17.18
N GLN A 146 7.07 9.12 17.66
CA GLN A 146 7.01 7.66 17.51
C GLN A 146 6.60 7.23 16.09
N HIS A 147 5.65 7.93 15.46
CA HIS A 147 5.01 7.47 14.22
C HIS A 147 5.48 8.19 12.96
N LEU A 148 6.04 9.39 13.07
CA LEU A 148 6.55 10.16 11.94
C LEU A 148 8.07 10.29 11.99
N SER A 149 8.61 11.07 12.93
CA SER A 149 10.06 11.26 13.07
C SER A 149 10.43 11.71 14.48
N PRO A 150 11.54 11.21 15.06
CA PRO A 150 12.11 11.75 16.30
C PRO A 150 12.43 13.24 16.22
N GLY A 151 12.66 13.79 15.01
CA GLY A 151 12.94 15.20 14.76
C GLY A 151 11.73 16.14 14.84
N CYS A 152 10.55 15.66 15.27
CA CYS A 152 9.40 16.52 15.56
C CYS A 152 9.63 17.31 16.86
N VAL A 153 9.76 18.63 16.78
CA VAL A 153 10.08 19.53 17.89
C VAL A 153 9.00 20.61 18.02
N ASP A 154 8.62 20.93 19.27
CA ASP A 154 7.58 21.90 19.57
C ASP A 154 8.07 23.35 19.52
N PHE A 155 7.59 24.12 18.55
CA PHE A 155 7.93 25.52 18.32
C PHE A 155 6.91 26.52 18.91
N SER A 156 5.84 26.05 19.56
CA SER A 156 4.80 26.93 20.14
C SER A 156 5.19 27.47 21.52
N GLY A 157 6.28 26.98 22.13
CA GLY A 157 6.73 27.38 23.47
C GLY A 157 7.86 28.39 23.45
N GLU A 158 8.35 28.74 24.65
CA GLU A 158 9.58 29.52 24.81
C GLU A 158 10.78 28.70 24.33
N ARG A 159 11.75 29.37 23.72
CA ARG A 159 12.99 28.75 23.21
C ARG A 159 14.04 28.70 24.33
N ASP A 160 13.72 27.94 25.36
CA ASP A 160 14.57 27.71 26.50
C ASP A 160 15.73 26.74 26.18
N GLU A 161 16.50 26.37 27.19
CA GLU A 161 17.63 25.44 27.04
C GLU A 161 17.16 24.05 26.57
N SER A 162 16.03 23.55 27.11
CA SER A 162 15.44 22.27 26.74
C SER A 162 15.03 22.21 25.26
N PHE A 163 14.44 23.27 24.72
CA PHE A 163 14.15 23.40 23.30
C PHE A 163 15.43 23.32 22.43
N ARG A 164 16.49 24.03 22.86
CA ARG A 164 17.74 24.05 22.09
C ARG A 164 18.42 22.69 22.07
N GLU A 165 18.44 22.00 23.20
CA GLU A 165 18.97 20.64 23.28
C GLU A 165 18.17 19.69 22.39
N GLU A 166 16.85 19.72 22.47
CA GLU A 166 15.97 18.87 21.67
C GLU A 166 16.15 19.11 20.17
N ALA A 167 16.24 20.38 19.75
CA ALA A 167 16.46 20.74 18.36
C ALA A 167 17.87 20.37 17.88
N ALA A 168 18.92 20.56 18.71
CA ALA A 168 20.29 20.23 18.33
C ALA A 168 20.49 18.72 18.11
N VAL A 169 19.80 17.87 18.84
CA VAL A 169 19.87 16.39 18.71
C VAL A 169 19.39 15.92 17.31
N CYS A 170 18.64 16.72 16.59
CA CYS A 170 18.15 16.36 15.24
C CYS A 170 19.26 16.28 14.17
N ASP A 171 20.44 16.86 14.42
CA ASP A 171 21.57 16.82 13.50
C ASP A 171 22.90 16.67 14.27
N GLU A 172 23.71 15.70 13.87
CA GLU A 172 24.96 15.35 14.57
C GLU A 172 26.00 16.49 14.55
N ALA A 173 26.14 17.20 13.42
CA ALA A 173 27.08 18.31 13.28
C ALA A 173 26.61 19.56 14.04
N VAL A 174 25.29 19.77 14.11
CA VAL A 174 24.70 20.86 14.89
C VAL A 174 24.84 20.57 16.38
N LEU A 175 24.60 19.33 16.80
CA LEU A 175 24.74 18.89 18.19
C LEU A 175 26.19 19.07 18.68
N GLU A 176 27.19 18.63 17.90
CA GLU A 176 28.61 18.79 18.25
C GLU A 176 28.97 20.27 18.44
N ARG A 177 28.54 21.12 17.51
CA ARG A 177 28.76 22.56 17.63
C ARG A 177 28.02 23.22 18.80
N TYR A 178 26.79 22.76 19.08
CA TYR A 178 26.02 23.25 20.24
C TYR A 178 26.65 22.85 21.57
N LEU A 179 27.18 21.65 21.69
CA LEU A 179 27.91 21.19 22.88
C LEU A 179 29.20 22.03 23.13
N ASP A 180 29.87 22.46 22.07
CA ASP A 180 31.10 23.28 22.15
C ASP A 180 30.80 24.75 22.44
N THR A 181 29.76 25.32 21.86
CA THR A 181 29.52 26.77 21.87
C THR A 181 28.32 27.21 22.71
N GLY A 182 27.42 26.30 23.03
CA GLY A 182 26.11 26.59 23.67
C GLY A 182 25.13 27.38 22.78
N ASN A 183 25.47 27.54 21.48
CA ASN A 183 24.67 28.39 20.59
C ASN A 183 24.02 27.57 19.44
N LEU A 184 22.70 27.76 19.29
CA LEU A 184 21.90 27.26 18.19
C LEU A 184 21.30 28.47 17.45
N THR A 185 21.60 28.63 16.16
CA THR A 185 21.14 29.77 15.36
C THR A 185 19.85 29.44 14.59
N ASP A 186 19.08 30.48 14.23
CA ASP A 186 17.93 30.32 13.34
C ASP A 186 18.31 29.80 11.94
N GLY A 187 19.57 30.04 11.53
CA GLY A 187 20.13 29.50 10.29
C GLY A 187 20.25 27.98 10.35
N ASP A 188 20.67 27.42 11.51
CA ASP A 188 20.79 26.00 11.73
C ASP A 188 19.39 25.34 11.71
N LEU A 189 18.42 25.92 12.40
CA LEU A 189 17.04 25.45 12.41
C LEU A 189 16.43 25.42 11.01
N ARG A 190 16.65 26.49 10.22
CA ARG A 190 16.20 26.56 8.82
C ARG A 190 16.85 25.49 7.95
N GLN A 191 18.15 25.29 8.10
CA GLN A 191 18.87 24.26 7.33
C GLN A 191 18.39 22.86 7.69
N MET A 192 18.27 22.53 8.97
CA MET A 192 17.77 21.24 9.43
C MET A 192 16.32 20.99 8.95
N ALA A 193 15.47 22.02 8.94
CA ALA A 193 14.12 21.91 8.39
C ALA A 193 14.13 21.67 6.86
N ALA A 194 15.00 22.37 6.12
CA ALA A 194 15.19 22.17 4.68
C ALA A 194 15.69 20.77 4.34
N GLU A 195 16.58 20.21 5.15
CA GLU A 195 17.14 18.86 5.00
C GLU A 195 16.24 17.75 5.57
N ARG A 196 15.04 18.10 6.07
CA ARG A 196 14.09 17.16 6.70
C ARG A 196 14.67 16.39 7.90
N LYS A 197 15.56 17.01 8.66
CA LYS A 197 16.08 16.50 9.92
C LYS A 197 15.28 16.99 11.12
N LEU A 198 14.77 18.21 11.03
CA LEU A 198 13.95 18.88 12.01
C LEU A 198 12.57 19.16 11.41
N PHE A 199 11.51 18.87 12.16
CA PHE A 199 10.11 19.11 11.79
C PHE A 199 9.44 20.00 12.83
N PRO A 200 9.36 21.30 12.55
CA PRO A 200 8.76 22.26 13.49
C PRO A 200 7.27 22.00 13.67
N CYS A 201 6.82 21.90 14.92
CA CYS A 201 5.44 21.63 15.31
C CYS A 201 4.84 22.84 16.03
N TRP A 202 3.63 23.28 15.64
CA TRP A 202 2.84 24.28 16.33
C TRP A 202 1.51 23.69 16.78
N PHE A 203 1.06 24.05 17.95
CA PHE A 203 -0.18 23.60 18.55
C PHE A 203 -1.18 24.76 18.62
N GLY A 204 -2.40 24.57 18.14
CA GLY A 204 -3.39 25.62 18.11
C GLY A 204 -4.81 25.17 17.76
N SER A 205 -5.67 26.16 17.52
CA SER A 205 -7.02 25.98 17.01
C SER A 205 -7.26 26.94 15.83
N ALA A 206 -7.30 26.40 14.63
CA ALA A 206 -7.58 27.19 13.42
C ALA A 206 -8.94 27.89 13.50
N LEU A 207 -9.95 27.21 14.08
CA LEU A 207 -11.30 27.78 14.25
C LEU A 207 -11.33 29.01 15.19
N LYS A 208 -10.48 29.01 16.23
CA LYS A 208 -10.36 30.10 17.19
C LYS A 208 -9.23 31.09 16.88
N LEU A 209 -8.47 30.83 15.80
CA LEU A 209 -7.28 31.56 15.40
C LEU A 209 -6.12 31.49 16.43
N GLU A 210 -6.15 30.55 17.35
CA GLU A 210 -5.11 30.35 18.36
C GLU A 210 -3.89 29.63 17.72
N GLY A 211 -2.68 30.19 17.94
CA GLY A 211 -1.42 29.63 17.39
C GLY A 211 -1.19 29.87 15.91
N VAL A 212 -2.15 30.48 15.18
CA VAL A 212 -2.04 30.67 13.72
C VAL A 212 -1.09 31.82 13.38
N THR A 213 -1.03 32.87 14.15
CA THR A 213 -0.12 34.01 13.94
C THR A 213 1.32 33.57 14.16
N GLU A 214 1.59 32.87 15.26
CA GLU A 214 2.89 32.35 15.62
C GLU A 214 3.37 31.33 14.58
N PHE A 215 2.45 30.53 14.03
CA PHE A 215 2.73 29.62 12.95
C PHE A 215 3.14 30.35 11.66
N LEU A 216 2.44 31.42 11.26
CA LEU A 216 2.77 32.24 10.09
C LEU A 216 4.16 32.90 10.24
N GLU A 217 4.47 33.44 11.42
CA GLU A 217 5.78 34.04 11.73
C GLU A 217 6.88 32.95 11.64
N GLY A 218 6.61 31.75 12.19
CA GLY A 218 7.53 30.62 12.10
C GLY A 218 7.73 30.12 10.67
N LEU A 219 6.68 30.06 9.88
CA LEU A 219 6.76 29.71 8.46
C LEU A 219 7.65 30.70 7.70
N GLU A 220 7.46 32.02 7.89
CA GLU A 220 8.28 33.05 7.27
C GLU A 220 9.75 32.94 7.68
N GLN A 221 10.01 32.64 8.96
CA GLN A 221 11.34 32.57 9.54
C GLN A 221 12.10 31.30 9.12
N TYR A 222 11.44 30.14 9.04
CA TYR A 222 12.13 28.84 8.88
C TYR A 222 11.89 28.17 7.55
N ALA A 223 10.90 28.59 6.73
CA ALA A 223 10.71 27.98 5.42
C ALA A 223 11.94 28.23 4.52
N PRO A 224 12.47 27.18 3.88
CA PRO A 224 13.55 27.32 2.94
C PRO A 224 13.04 28.03 1.68
N VAL A 225 13.82 28.99 1.20
CA VAL A 225 13.56 29.61 -0.09
C VAL A 225 14.51 28.99 -1.10
N PRO A 226 14.02 28.24 -2.11
CA PRO A 226 14.88 27.61 -3.08
C PRO A 226 15.63 28.64 -3.92
N ALA A 227 16.89 28.32 -4.25
CA ALA A 227 17.66 29.11 -5.21
C ALA A 227 17.06 28.89 -6.60
N CYS A 228 16.66 29.98 -7.27
CA CYS A 228 16.11 29.91 -8.63
C CYS A 228 17.24 30.10 -9.67
N PRO A 229 17.51 29.10 -10.54
CA PRO A 229 18.45 29.24 -11.65
C PRO A 229 18.03 30.38 -12.59
N ALA A 230 19.03 30.96 -13.29
CA ALA A 230 18.77 32.02 -14.29
C ALA A 230 18.16 31.45 -15.59
N GLU A 231 18.43 30.20 -15.89
CA GLU A 231 17.88 29.51 -17.08
C GLU A 231 16.42 29.12 -16.83
N PHE A 232 15.62 29.15 -17.91
CA PHE A 232 14.21 28.78 -17.82
C PHE A 232 14.02 27.31 -17.46
N GLY A 233 13.18 27.09 -16.47
CA GLY A 233 12.67 25.78 -16.05
C GLY A 233 11.25 25.89 -15.54
N ALA A 234 10.44 24.87 -15.81
CA ALA A 234 9.10 24.77 -15.25
C ALA A 234 8.68 23.31 -15.06
N ARG A 235 7.82 23.06 -14.05
CA ARG A 235 7.22 21.75 -13.78
C ARG A 235 5.72 21.82 -13.90
N ILE A 236 5.14 21.00 -14.77
CA ILE A 236 3.69 20.87 -14.97
C ILE A 236 3.16 19.87 -13.92
N TYR A 237 2.17 20.27 -13.11
CA TYR A 237 1.60 19.40 -12.09
C TYR A 237 0.13 19.09 -12.27
N LYS A 238 -0.59 19.91 -13.08
CA LYS A 238 -2.04 19.74 -13.27
C LYS A 238 -2.49 20.21 -14.64
N ILE A 239 -3.42 19.49 -15.21
CA ILE A 239 -4.21 19.93 -16.37
C ILE A 239 -5.65 20.14 -15.89
N ALA A 240 -6.30 21.18 -16.33
CA ALA A 240 -7.72 21.45 -16.08
C ALA A 240 -8.37 22.15 -17.27
N ARG A 241 -9.68 22.34 -17.19
CA ARG A 241 -10.43 23.14 -18.19
C ARG A 241 -11.20 24.24 -17.46
N ASP A 242 -11.25 25.42 -18.06
CA ASP A 242 -12.07 26.50 -17.54
C ASP A 242 -13.55 26.31 -17.88
N SER A 243 -14.41 27.20 -17.36
CA SER A 243 -15.86 27.15 -17.59
C SER A 243 -16.29 27.27 -19.08
N GLN A 244 -15.36 27.64 -19.94
CA GLN A 244 -15.57 27.73 -21.41
C GLN A 244 -15.00 26.50 -22.14
N GLY A 245 -14.43 25.53 -21.41
CA GLY A 245 -13.81 24.34 -21.95
C GLY A 245 -12.37 24.55 -22.45
N ALA A 246 -11.78 25.75 -22.25
CA ALA A 246 -10.39 25.99 -22.64
C ALA A 246 -9.43 25.25 -21.72
N ARG A 247 -8.47 24.57 -22.33
CA ARG A 247 -7.44 23.78 -21.63
C ARG A 247 -6.45 24.69 -20.90
N LEU A 248 -6.21 24.40 -19.64
CA LEU A 248 -5.30 25.09 -18.74
C LEU A 248 -4.21 24.13 -18.29
N THR A 249 -2.96 24.50 -18.56
CA THR A 249 -1.78 23.78 -18.06
C THR A 249 -1.23 24.52 -16.86
N TYR A 250 -1.39 23.93 -15.67
CA TYR A 250 -0.85 24.48 -14.43
C TYR A 250 0.60 24.04 -14.26
N LEU A 251 1.46 25.01 -14.02
CA LEU A 251 2.88 24.80 -13.83
C LEU A 251 3.47 25.77 -12.78
N LYS A 252 4.58 25.33 -12.19
CA LYS A 252 5.49 26.19 -11.41
C LYS A 252 6.70 26.52 -12.23
N VAL A 253 7.04 27.79 -12.34
CA VAL A 253 8.32 28.24 -12.93
C VAL A 253 9.42 28.01 -11.90
N THR A 254 10.37 27.11 -12.19
CA THR A 254 11.45 26.71 -11.28
C THR A 254 12.75 27.48 -11.56
N GLY A 255 12.89 28.07 -12.74
CA GLY A 255 14.04 28.88 -13.14
C GLY A 255 13.69 29.92 -14.19
N GLY A 256 14.45 31.00 -14.27
CA GLY A 256 14.25 32.07 -15.24
C GLY A 256 12.92 32.79 -15.13
N THR A 257 12.35 33.11 -16.29
CA THR A 257 11.05 33.82 -16.39
C THR A 257 10.31 33.32 -17.63
N LEU A 258 9.04 32.96 -17.45
CA LEU A 258 8.12 32.60 -18.54
C LEU A 258 7.42 33.87 -19.03
N ARG A 259 7.37 34.08 -20.34
CA ARG A 259 6.67 35.22 -20.97
C ARG A 259 5.57 34.75 -21.91
N VAL A 260 4.57 35.60 -22.08
CA VAL A 260 3.53 35.39 -23.09
C VAL A 260 4.16 35.29 -24.50
N LYS A 261 3.73 34.28 -25.28
CA LYS A 261 4.28 33.90 -26.59
C LYS A 261 5.64 33.21 -26.59
N ASP A 262 6.22 32.91 -25.42
CA ASP A 262 7.39 32.05 -25.38
C ASP A 262 7.06 30.67 -25.97
N LEU A 263 8.03 30.11 -26.67
CA LEU A 263 7.98 28.77 -27.24
C LEU A 263 8.42 27.78 -26.15
N LEU A 264 7.48 26.94 -25.74
CA LEU A 264 7.73 25.89 -24.74
C LEU A 264 7.92 24.54 -25.42
N THR A 265 8.80 23.72 -24.89
CA THR A 265 9.07 22.37 -25.40
C THR A 265 9.42 21.43 -24.27
N ASN A 266 9.02 20.15 -24.43
CA ASN A 266 9.41 19.06 -23.54
C ASN A 266 10.67 18.33 -24.01
N ARG A 267 11.42 18.89 -24.96
CA ARG A 267 12.62 18.26 -25.52
C ARG A 267 13.65 17.99 -24.43
N ARG A 268 14.03 16.73 -24.32
CA ARG A 268 15.03 16.24 -23.36
C ARG A 268 15.87 15.12 -23.96
N PRO A 269 17.08 14.84 -23.43
CA PRO A 269 17.89 13.70 -23.87
C PRO A 269 17.10 12.37 -23.75
N GLY A 270 17.07 11.60 -24.83
CA GLY A 270 16.41 10.29 -24.87
C GLY A 270 14.91 10.30 -25.19
N LEU A 271 14.27 11.46 -25.32
CA LEU A 271 12.87 11.52 -25.76
C LEU A 271 12.80 11.34 -27.30
N PRO A 272 11.99 10.38 -27.81
CA PRO A 272 11.78 10.21 -29.25
C PRO A 272 11.20 11.47 -29.90
N ASP A 273 11.68 11.84 -31.10
CA ASP A 273 11.22 13.06 -31.80
C ASP A 273 9.71 13.11 -32.01
N GLN A 274 9.04 11.96 -32.12
CA GLN A 274 7.58 11.87 -32.25
C GLN A 274 6.82 12.31 -31.00
N GLN A 275 7.44 12.24 -29.83
CA GLN A 275 6.86 12.65 -28.54
C GLN A 275 7.24 14.09 -28.18
N VAL A 276 8.19 14.68 -28.89
CA VAL A 276 8.57 16.08 -28.69
C VAL A 276 7.46 16.99 -29.22
N TRP A 277 7.14 18.00 -28.41
CA TRP A 277 6.21 19.05 -28.83
C TRP A 277 6.86 20.42 -28.60
N GLU A 278 6.43 21.37 -29.44
CA GLU A 278 6.81 22.78 -29.33
C GLU A 278 5.54 23.63 -29.54
N GLU A 279 5.11 24.31 -28.47
CA GLU A 279 3.87 25.10 -28.48
C GLU A 279 4.11 26.46 -27.82
N LYS A 280 3.29 27.46 -28.13
CA LYS A 280 3.43 28.80 -27.55
C LYS A 280 2.50 28.99 -26.37
N ALA A 281 3.02 29.65 -25.33
CA ALA A 281 2.23 30.12 -24.20
C ALA A 281 1.36 31.32 -24.65
N ASP A 282 0.08 31.11 -24.86
CA ASP A 282 -0.81 32.18 -25.33
C ASP A 282 -1.17 33.18 -24.26
N GLN A 283 -1.50 32.73 -23.07
CA GLN A 283 -1.86 33.57 -21.92
C GLN A 283 -1.35 32.93 -20.65
N ILE A 284 -0.86 33.76 -19.73
CA ILE A 284 -0.45 33.31 -18.38
C ILE A 284 -1.45 33.85 -17.37
N ARG A 285 -2.04 32.97 -16.58
CA ARG A 285 -3.06 33.29 -15.55
C ARG A 285 -2.52 32.87 -14.18
N VAL A 286 -2.57 33.78 -13.22
CA VAL A 286 -2.26 33.49 -11.83
C VAL A 286 -3.58 33.50 -11.05
N TYR A 287 -3.89 32.36 -10.43
CA TYR A 287 -5.16 32.14 -9.73
C TYR A 287 -5.05 32.48 -8.25
N SER A 288 -6.18 32.96 -7.67
CA SER A 288 -6.41 33.02 -6.23
C SER A 288 -7.88 32.75 -5.95
N GLY A 289 -8.19 31.54 -5.45
CA GLY A 289 -9.53 31.00 -5.40
C GLY A 289 -10.17 30.88 -6.80
N ALA A 290 -11.39 31.33 -6.95
CA ALA A 290 -12.10 31.31 -8.23
C ALA A 290 -11.65 32.41 -9.24
N LYS A 291 -10.87 33.36 -8.81
CA LYS A 291 -10.44 34.50 -9.62
C LYS A 291 -9.02 34.32 -10.11
N PHE A 292 -8.74 34.91 -11.29
CA PHE A 292 -7.39 34.97 -11.81
C PHE A 292 -7.05 36.38 -12.32
N ARG A 293 -5.74 36.66 -12.36
CA ARG A 293 -5.18 37.80 -13.06
C ARG A 293 -4.31 37.31 -14.22
N THR A 294 -4.35 38.02 -15.34
CA THR A 294 -3.43 37.77 -16.44
C THR A 294 -2.14 38.55 -16.24
N VAL A 295 -1.01 37.92 -16.56
CA VAL A 295 0.30 38.54 -16.45
C VAL A 295 1.06 38.35 -17.76
N GLU A 296 1.94 39.31 -18.09
CA GLU A 296 2.81 39.26 -19.29
C GLU A 296 4.03 38.37 -19.04
N GLU A 297 4.47 38.29 -17.77
CA GLU A 297 5.60 37.46 -17.37
C GLU A 297 5.39 36.82 -15.99
N ALA A 298 5.94 35.62 -15.81
CA ALA A 298 5.93 34.86 -14.55
C ALA A 298 7.38 34.50 -14.21
N PRO A 299 8.01 35.15 -13.20
CA PRO A 299 9.35 34.81 -12.76
C PRO A 299 9.38 33.50 -11.96
N ALA A 300 10.57 32.95 -11.78
CA ALA A 300 10.79 31.74 -10.97
C ALA A 300 10.13 31.86 -9.59
N GLY A 301 9.59 30.75 -9.10
CA GLY A 301 8.75 30.63 -7.89
C GLY A 301 7.25 30.92 -8.12
N THR A 302 6.84 31.34 -9.31
CA THR A 302 5.42 31.58 -9.62
C THR A 302 4.72 30.30 -10.03
N VAL A 303 3.54 30.03 -9.43
CA VAL A 303 2.58 29.03 -9.88
C VAL A 303 1.53 29.70 -10.77
N CYS A 304 1.38 29.23 -11.99
CA CYS A 304 0.44 29.82 -12.96
C CYS A 304 -0.21 28.77 -13.86
N ALA A 305 -1.29 29.14 -14.50
CA ALA A 305 -1.93 28.36 -15.57
C ALA A 305 -1.64 29.00 -16.92
N VAL A 306 -1.28 28.19 -17.90
CA VAL A 306 -0.94 28.63 -19.25
C VAL A 306 -1.98 28.07 -20.22
N THR A 307 -2.45 28.91 -21.17
CA THR A 307 -3.26 28.48 -22.31
C THR A 307 -2.40 28.36 -23.55
N GLY A 308 -2.89 27.61 -24.56
CA GLY A 308 -2.18 27.42 -25.83
C GLY A 308 -1.37 26.11 -25.90
N LEU A 309 -1.27 25.37 -24.80
CA LEU A 309 -0.58 24.08 -24.77
C LEU A 309 -1.59 22.94 -24.90
N SER A 310 -1.51 22.17 -26.00
CA SER A 310 -2.45 21.08 -26.27
C SER A 310 -1.89 19.69 -25.94
N ARG A 311 -0.56 19.52 -25.97
CA ARG A 311 0.14 18.24 -25.82
C ARG A 311 0.83 18.04 -24.48
N SER A 312 0.88 19.09 -23.64
CA SER A 312 1.48 19.04 -22.32
C SER A 312 0.79 18.02 -21.38
N ARG A 313 1.52 17.41 -20.45
CA ARG A 313 1.00 16.44 -19.50
C ARG A 313 1.43 16.76 -18.07
N ALA A 314 0.60 16.37 -17.09
CA ALA A 314 0.98 16.48 -15.68
C ALA A 314 2.20 15.60 -15.36
N GLY A 315 3.14 16.12 -14.56
CA GLY A 315 4.42 15.47 -14.26
C GLY A 315 5.56 15.81 -15.22
N GLU A 316 5.29 16.53 -16.31
CA GLU A 316 6.25 16.85 -17.33
C GLU A 316 7.10 18.06 -16.92
N GLY A 317 8.41 17.99 -17.17
CA GLY A 317 9.34 19.10 -16.96
C GLY A 317 9.63 19.83 -18.28
N LEU A 318 9.87 21.15 -18.19
CA LEU A 318 10.20 22.02 -19.31
C LEU A 318 11.53 22.74 -19.04
N GLY A 319 12.29 23.00 -20.10
CA GLY A 319 13.57 23.68 -20.01
C GLY A 319 14.63 22.87 -19.26
N ILE A 320 15.17 23.42 -18.17
CA ILE A 320 16.17 22.71 -17.33
C ILE A 320 15.57 21.55 -16.52
N GLU A 321 14.27 21.52 -16.38
CA GLU A 321 13.57 20.42 -15.72
C GLU A 321 13.43 19.23 -16.68
N THR A 322 14.36 18.28 -16.61
CA THR A 322 14.41 17.14 -17.53
C THR A 322 13.70 15.89 -17.05
N GLY A 323 13.26 15.88 -15.79
CA GLY A 323 12.63 14.70 -15.17
C GLY A 323 11.16 14.53 -15.54
N TRP A 324 10.74 13.28 -15.74
CA TRP A 324 9.34 12.85 -15.66
C TRP A 324 9.11 12.18 -14.31
N THR A 325 8.10 12.61 -13.58
CA THR A 325 7.78 12.02 -12.29
C THR A 325 6.47 11.26 -12.41
N THR A 326 6.53 9.94 -12.27
CA THR A 326 5.36 9.08 -12.24
C THR A 326 4.82 9.03 -10.81
N PRO A 327 3.53 9.22 -10.57
CA PRO A 327 2.92 9.00 -9.27
C PRO A 327 3.13 7.57 -8.77
N VAL A 328 3.21 7.39 -7.46
CA VAL A 328 3.35 6.09 -6.80
C VAL A 328 2.00 5.51 -6.45
N LEU A 329 1.05 6.41 -6.15
CA LEU A 329 -0.30 5.99 -5.82
C LEU A 329 -1.04 5.63 -7.12
N GLU A 330 -1.36 4.35 -7.26
CA GLU A 330 -2.07 3.82 -8.42
C GLU A 330 -3.48 3.34 -8.03
N PRO A 331 -4.46 3.46 -8.94
CA PRO A 331 -5.78 2.89 -8.74
C PRO A 331 -5.71 1.37 -8.61
N VAL A 332 -6.61 0.81 -7.81
CA VAL A 332 -6.65 -0.63 -7.54
C VAL A 332 -7.93 -1.31 -8.03
N LEU A 333 -8.91 -0.53 -8.47
CA LEU A 333 -10.18 -1.01 -8.95
C LEU A 333 -10.41 -0.56 -10.40
N THR A 334 -10.86 -1.49 -11.24
CA THR A 334 -11.26 -1.24 -12.62
C THR A 334 -12.77 -1.39 -12.74
N TYR A 335 -13.43 -0.40 -13.29
CA TYR A 335 -14.88 -0.40 -13.52
C TYR A 335 -15.19 -0.35 -15.00
N GLN A 336 -16.19 -1.13 -15.45
CA GLN A 336 -16.76 -0.98 -16.76
C GLN A 336 -17.70 0.22 -16.79
N VAL A 337 -17.55 1.10 -17.78
CA VAL A 337 -18.48 2.22 -18.01
C VAL A 337 -19.68 1.72 -18.82
N LEU A 338 -20.85 1.75 -18.22
CA LEU A 338 -22.11 1.38 -18.86
C LEU A 338 -22.74 2.62 -19.48
N LEU A 339 -22.83 2.63 -20.79
CA LEU A 339 -23.43 3.74 -21.55
C LEU A 339 -24.95 3.59 -21.64
N PRO A 340 -25.72 4.69 -21.64
CA PRO A 340 -27.16 4.66 -21.86
C PRO A 340 -27.48 4.19 -23.30
N GLU A 341 -28.69 3.65 -23.50
CA GLU A 341 -29.16 3.18 -24.81
C GLU A 341 -29.09 4.28 -25.86
N GLY A 342 -28.44 3.98 -27.01
CA GLY A 342 -28.28 4.92 -28.12
C GLY A 342 -27.09 5.86 -28.03
N ALA A 343 -26.29 5.83 -26.97
CA ALA A 343 -25.05 6.59 -26.89
C ALA A 343 -23.97 5.97 -27.80
N ASP A 344 -23.25 6.83 -28.54
CA ASP A 344 -22.11 6.38 -29.34
C ASP A 344 -20.86 6.13 -28.45
N PRO A 345 -20.33 4.89 -28.40
CA PRO A 345 -19.18 4.57 -27.58
C PRO A 345 -17.90 5.36 -27.93
N HIS A 346 -17.70 5.70 -29.22
CA HIS A 346 -16.52 6.45 -29.62
C HIS A 346 -16.55 7.90 -29.17
N THR A 347 -17.73 8.53 -29.20
CA THR A 347 -17.93 9.87 -28.63
C THR A 347 -17.78 9.86 -27.14
N ALA A 348 -18.34 8.86 -26.45
CA ALA A 348 -18.17 8.68 -25.01
C ALA A 348 -16.68 8.46 -24.61
N LEU A 349 -15.96 7.63 -25.36
CA LEU A 349 -14.53 7.42 -25.17
C LEU A 349 -13.74 8.72 -25.35
N GLY A 350 -14.06 9.54 -26.39
CA GLY A 350 -13.43 10.84 -26.60
C GLY A 350 -13.66 11.80 -25.44
N ASN A 351 -14.87 11.80 -24.87
CA ASN A 351 -15.23 12.61 -23.70
C ASN A 351 -14.49 12.14 -22.43
N LEU A 352 -14.43 10.84 -22.20
CA LEU A 352 -13.71 10.27 -21.05
C LEU A 352 -12.21 10.53 -21.14
N ARG A 353 -11.60 10.42 -22.33
CA ARG A 353 -10.19 10.76 -22.52
C ARG A 353 -9.86 12.22 -22.24
N GLN A 354 -10.81 13.14 -22.36
CA GLN A 354 -10.61 14.52 -21.90
C GLN A 354 -10.49 14.60 -20.37
N LEU A 355 -11.22 13.74 -19.63
CA LEU A 355 -11.07 13.64 -18.18
C LEU A 355 -9.76 12.95 -17.80
N GLU A 356 -9.29 11.98 -18.59
CA GLU A 356 -7.98 11.35 -18.41
C GLU A 356 -6.81 12.34 -18.61
N GLU A 357 -6.94 13.35 -19.48
CA GLU A 357 -5.95 14.43 -19.54
C GLU A 357 -5.84 15.20 -18.21
N GLU A 358 -6.95 15.39 -17.49
CA GLU A 358 -6.98 16.06 -16.18
C GLU A 358 -6.55 15.14 -15.05
N ASP A 359 -6.95 13.87 -15.09
CA ASP A 359 -6.55 12.81 -14.16
C ASP A 359 -6.01 11.58 -14.91
N PRO A 360 -4.71 11.53 -15.20
CA PRO A 360 -4.10 10.44 -15.96
C PRO A 360 -4.25 9.06 -15.32
N GLN A 361 -4.58 8.99 -14.03
CA GLN A 361 -4.75 7.73 -13.32
C GLN A 361 -6.10 7.05 -13.60
N LEU A 362 -7.01 7.71 -14.31
CA LEU A 362 -8.25 7.07 -14.78
C LEU A 362 -7.98 5.92 -15.75
N HIS A 363 -6.81 5.87 -16.41
CA HIS A 363 -6.39 4.80 -17.32
C HIS A 363 -7.55 4.29 -18.19
N ILE A 364 -8.10 5.18 -19.03
CA ILE A 364 -9.25 4.86 -19.87
C ILE A 364 -8.84 3.86 -20.94
N ALA A 365 -9.30 2.62 -20.80
CA ALA A 365 -9.06 1.53 -21.74
C ALA A 365 -10.30 1.23 -22.59
N TRP A 366 -10.08 1.05 -23.90
CA TRP A 366 -11.09 0.60 -24.83
C TRP A 366 -10.80 -0.85 -25.24
N ASN A 367 -11.75 -1.75 -24.97
CA ASN A 367 -11.67 -3.13 -25.43
C ASN A 367 -12.45 -3.27 -26.75
N GLU A 368 -11.75 -3.50 -27.85
CA GLU A 368 -12.35 -3.61 -29.19
C GLU A 368 -13.23 -4.87 -29.35
N GLN A 369 -12.87 -5.97 -28.72
CA GLN A 369 -13.59 -7.24 -28.82
C GLN A 369 -14.95 -7.16 -28.13
N THR A 370 -14.97 -6.63 -26.90
CA THR A 370 -16.20 -6.49 -26.11
C THR A 370 -16.93 -5.17 -26.35
N ARG A 371 -16.29 -4.20 -27.02
CA ARG A 371 -16.77 -2.81 -27.20
C ARG A 371 -17.10 -2.12 -25.88
N GLN A 372 -16.26 -2.34 -24.89
CA GLN A 372 -16.43 -1.82 -23.53
C GLN A 372 -15.36 -0.78 -23.22
N ILE A 373 -15.76 0.24 -22.47
CA ILE A 373 -14.85 1.23 -21.90
C ILE A 373 -14.62 0.84 -20.44
N HIS A 374 -13.36 0.79 -20.03
CA HIS A 374 -12.96 0.57 -18.66
C HIS A 374 -12.25 1.80 -18.10
N VAL A 375 -12.43 2.05 -16.81
CA VAL A 375 -11.80 3.13 -16.05
C VAL A 375 -11.25 2.60 -14.76
N GLN A 376 -10.06 3.08 -14.36
CA GLN A 376 -9.46 2.74 -13.07
C GLN A 376 -9.71 3.84 -12.05
N LEU A 377 -10.02 3.46 -10.80
CA LEU A 377 -10.37 4.38 -9.72
C LEU A 377 -9.74 3.92 -8.40
N MET A 378 -9.49 4.89 -7.51
CA MET A 378 -8.96 4.66 -6.17
C MET A 378 -10.05 4.21 -5.20
N GLY A 379 -11.31 4.64 -5.40
CA GLY A 379 -12.40 4.34 -4.49
C GLY A 379 -13.78 4.76 -4.99
N GLU A 380 -14.81 4.45 -4.18
CA GLU A 380 -16.22 4.69 -4.56
C GLU A 380 -16.61 6.17 -4.65
N ILE A 381 -15.99 7.05 -3.84
CA ILE A 381 -16.31 8.49 -3.89
C ILE A 381 -15.81 9.09 -5.21
N GLN A 382 -14.65 8.64 -5.69
CA GLN A 382 -14.13 9.06 -7.00
C GLN A 382 -15.07 8.61 -8.13
N LEU A 383 -15.68 7.42 -8.02
CA LEU A 383 -16.66 6.92 -8.99
C LEU A 383 -17.91 7.80 -9.07
N GLU A 384 -18.48 8.20 -7.94
CA GLU A 384 -19.66 9.10 -7.92
C GLU A 384 -19.35 10.48 -8.48
N ILE A 385 -18.14 10.99 -8.20
CA ILE A 385 -17.69 12.28 -8.73
C ILE A 385 -17.46 12.19 -10.23
N LEU A 386 -16.83 11.13 -10.72
CA LEU A 386 -16.64 10.90 -12.14
C LEU A 386 -17.99 10.83 -12.88
N GLN A 387 -18.95 10.09 -12.34
CA GLN A 387 -20.31 10.00 -12.88
C GLN A 387 -20.96 11.40 -13.01
N ARG A 388 -20.85 12.20 -11.95
CA ARG A 388 -21.39 13.57 -11.93
C ARG A 388 -20.67 14.48 -12.93
N MET A 389 -19.34 14.42 -13.01
CA MET A 389 -18.56 15.19 -13.97
C MET A 389 -18.94 14.86 -15.42
N VAL A 390 -19.10 13.58 -15.75
CA VAL A 390 -19.53 13.13 -17.08
C VAL A 390 -20.92 13.68 -17.42
N ARG A 391 -21.85 13.64 -16.48
CA ARG A 391 -23.20 14.19 -16.63
C ARG A 391 -23.18 15.71 -16.81
N GLU A 392 -22.46 16.44 -15.95
CA GLU A 392 -22.46 17.91 -15.97
C GLU A 392 -21.72 18.50 -17.18
N ARG A 393 -20.60 17.87 -17.60
CA ARG A 393 -19.79 18.38 -18.72
C ARG A 393 -20.27 17.93 -20.09
N PHE A 394 -20.71 16.68 -20.20
CA PHE A 394 -21.02 16.08 -21.51
C PHE A 394 -22.49 15.73 -21.67
N GLY A 395 -23.31 15.93 -20.63
CA GLY A 395 -24.75 15.59 -20.66
C GLY A 395 -25.00 14.08 -20.81
N LEU A 396 -24.02 13.24 -20.49
CA LEU A 396 -24.10 11.78 -20.65
C LEU A 396 -24.30 11.13 -19.28
N GLU A 397 -25.41 10.41 -19.11
CA GLU A 397 -25.66 9.63 -17.91
C GLU A 397 -25.03 8.24 -18.02
N VAL A 398 -23.89 8.05 -17.37
CA VAL A 398 -23.19 6.77 -17.30
C VAL A 398 -23.51 6.05 -16.00
N ALA A 399 -23.50 4.72 -16.05
CA ALA A 399 -23.45 3.87 -14.86
C ALA A 399 -22.13 3.09 -14.88
N PHE A 400 -21.82 2.45 -13.76
CA PHE A 400 -20.62 1.64 -13.64
C PHE A 400 -20.99 0.20 -13.30
N GLY A 401 -20.32 -0.75 -13.95
CA GLY A 401 -20.41 -2.17 -13.62
C GLY A 401 -19.71 -2.48 -12.28
N PRO A 402 -19.76 -3.74 -11.84
CA PRO A 402 -19.02 -4.14 -10.65
C PRO A 402 -17.52 -3.89 -10.83
N GLY A 403 -16.86 -3.47 -9.76
CA GLY A 403 -15.41 -3.26 -9.75
C GLY A 403 -14.65 -4.58 -9.89
N ALA A 404 -13.61 -4.60 -10.68
CA ALA A 404 -12.65 -5.68 -10.79
C ALA A 404 -11.32 -5.27 -10.16
N ILE A 405 -10.60 -6.24 -9.61
CA ILE A 405 -9.29 -5.99 -8.99
C ILE A 405 -8.23 -5.76 -10.06
N CYS A 406 -7.39 -4.76 -9.87
CA CYS A 406 -6.21 -4.53 -10.69
C CYS A 406 -5.06 -5.41 -10.18
N TYR A 407 -4.87 -6.56 -10.81
CA TYR A 407 -3.77 -7.46 -10.50
C TYR A 407 -2.45 -6.96 -11.11
N ARG A 408 -1.35 -7.45 -10.58
CA ARG A 408 0.01 -7.33 -11.12
C ARG A 408 0.64 -8.71 -11.18
N GLU A 409 1.71 -8.85 -11.96
CA GLU A 409 2.44 -10.12 -12.06
C GLU A 409 3.93 -9.90 -11.80
N THR A 410 4.59 -10.91 -11.23
CA THR A 410 6.04 -10.96 -11.03
C THR A 410 6.52 -12.39 -11.18
N ILE A 411 7.82 -12.62 -11.00
CA ILE A 411 8.42 -13.95 -11.12
C ILE A 411 9.03 -14.42 -9.79
N ALA A 412 9.08 -15.72 -9.57
CA ALA A 412 9.65 -16.35 -8.37
C ALA A 412 11.17 -16.49 -8.41
N ALA A 413 11.74 -16.75 -9.60
CA ALA A 413 13.15 -17.05 -9.80
C ALA A 413 13.69 -16.37 -11.06
N PRO A 414 15.01 -16.15 -11.14
CA PRO A 414 15.63 -15.58 -12.34
C PRO A 414 15.43 -16.48 -13.57
N VAL A 415 15.15 -15.85 -14.71
CA VAL A 415 14.97 -16.54 -16.00
C VAL A 415 15.61 -15.73 -17.13
N GLU A 416 16.11 -16.41 -18.16
CA GLU A 416 16.57 -15.77 -19.39
C GLU A 416 15.44 -15.72 -20.40
N GLY A 417 15.16 -14.51 -20.93
CA GLY A 417 14.22 -14.31 -22.00
C GLY A 417 14.95 -14.01 -23.32
N ILE A 418 14.58 -14.73 -24.38
CA ILE A 418 15.21 -14.63 -25.70
C ILE A 418 14.20 -14.18 -26.74
N GLY A 419 14.53 -13.10 -27.43
CA GLY A 419 13.71 -12.57 -28.51
C GLY A 419 14.52 -12.44 -29.79
N HIS A 420 14.00 -13.08 -30.86
CA HIS A 420 14.61 -13.03 -32.17
C HIS A 420 13.63 -12.47 -33.21
N PHE A 421 14.11 -11.57 -34.07
CA PHE A 421 13.31 -10.96 -35.12
C PHE A 421 14.13 -10.87 -36.41
N GLU A 422 13.87 -11.82 -37.34
CA GLU A 422 14.60 -11.96 -38.61
C GLU A 422 13.63 -12.21 -39.76
N PRO A 423 12.67 -11.34 -40.07
CA PRO A 423 11.98 -11.37 -41.33
C PRO A 423 12.94 -10.95 -42.47
N LEU A 424 12.54 -11.16 -43.73
CA LEU A 424 13.41 -10.88 -44.87
C LEU A 424 14.04 -9.47 -44.82
N ARG A 425 15.38 -9.40 -44.80
CA ARG A 425 16.21 -8.17 -44.71
C ARG A 425 16.13 -7.43 -43.38
N HIS A 426 15.72 -8.07 -42.32
CA HIS A 426 15.76 -7.55 -40.95
C HIS A 426 16.49 -8.52 -40.08
N TYR A 427 17.10 -8.07 -38.97
CA TYR A 427 17.76 -8.94 -38.02
C TYR A 427 17.96 -8.23 -36.68
N ALA A 428 17.44 -8.78 -35.60
CA ALA A 428 17.78 -8.43 -34.25
C ALA A 428 17.60 -9.63 -33.30
N GLU A 429 18.54 -9.84 -32.40
CA GLU A 429 18.44 -10.81 -31.33
C GLU A 429 18.78 -10.16 -30.01
N VAL A 430 17.96 -10.41 -28.99
CA VAL A 430 18.06 -9.81 -27.64
C VAL A 430 17.90 -10.91 -26.59
N HIS A 431 18.82 -10.96 -25.65
CA HIS A 431 18.79 -11.82 -24.49
C HIS A 431 18.68 -10.96 -23.23
N LEU A 432 17.65 -11.19 -22.43
CA LEU A 432 17.34 -10.49 -21.20
C LEU A 432 17.39 -11.45 -20.02
N LEU A 433 18.07 -11.05 -18.97
CA LEU A 433 17.96 -11.69 -17.65
C LEU A 433 16.84 -10.98 -16.89
N LEU A 434 15.78 -11.72 -16.56
CA LEU A 434 14.69 -11.28 -15.72
C LEU A 434 14.93 -11.81 -14.31
N GLU A 435 15.07 -10.91 -13.33
CA GLU A 435 15.34 -11.23 -11.93
C GLU A 435 14.19 -10.70 -11.07
N PRO A 436 13.71 -11.45 -10.04
CA PRO A 436 12.73 -10.92 -9.10
C PRO A 436 13.34 -9.75 -8.31
N GLY A 437 12.56 -8.69 -8.12
CA GLY A 437 12.91 -7.51 -7.35
C GLY A 437 12.27 -7.51 -5.95
N GLU A 438 12.64 -6.53 -5.13
CA GLU A 438 11.97 -6.27 -3.86
C GLU A 438 10.54 -5.79 -4.09
N ARG A 439 9.63 -6.10 -3.17
CA ARG A 439 8.24 -5.65 -3.27
C ARG A 439 8.13 -4.13 -3.24
N GLY A 440 7.42 -3.57 -4.24
CA GLY A 440 7.28 -2.13 -4.45
C GLY A 440 8.47 -1.48 -5.15
N SER A 441 9.44 -2.24 -5.66
CA SER A 441 10.58 -1.69 -6.42
C SER A 441 10.22 -1.31 -7.86
N GLY A 442 9.09 -1.82 -8.38
CA GLY A 442 8.69 -1.63 -9.77
C GLY A 442 9.62 -2.34 -10.75
N LEU A 443 9.75 -1.80 -11.97
CA LEU A 443 10.63 -2.33 -13.00
C LEU A 443 11.94 -1.54 -13.04
N VAL A 444 13.07 -2.27 -12.99
CA VAL A 444 14.42 -1.71 -13.10
C VAL A 444 15.08 -2.28 -14.35
N PHE A 445 15.60 -1.40 -15.22
CA PHE A 445 16.25 -1.79 -16.46
C PHE A 445 17.75 -1.55 -16.40
N ALA A 446 18.54 -2.53 -16.84
CA ALA A 446 20.00 -2.46 -16.84
C ALA A 446 20.59 -3.09 -18.13
N ALA A 447 21.83 -2.77 -18.43
CA ALA A 447 22.60 -3.42 -19.48
C ALA A 447 23.93 -3.93 -18.91
N ALA A 448 24.21 -5.21 -19.13
CA ALA A 448 25.46 -5.89 -18.81
C ALA A 448 26.11 -6.55 -20.05
N CYS A 449 25.55 -6.31 -21.22
CA CYS A 449 26.06 -6.82 -22.49
C CYS A 449 27.38 -6.14 -22.85
N PRO A 450 28.43 -6.87 -23.21
CA PRO A 450 29.68 -6.31 -23.69
C PRO A 450 29.50 -5.51 -24.99
N GLU A 451 30.21 -4.36 -25.13
CA GLU A 451 30.10 -3.51 -26.34
C GLU A 451 30.65 -4.15 -27.61
N ASP A 452 31.57 -5.12 -27.49
CA ASP A 452 32.08 -5.93 -28.61
C ASP A 452 31.04 -6.93 -29.14
N GLN A 453 30.06 -7.32 -28.33
CA GLN A 453 28.95 -8.17 -28.73
C GLN A 453 27.79 -7.36 -29.33
N LEU A 454 27.42 -6.26 -28.67
CA LEU A 454 26.38 -5.35 -29.10
C LEU A 454 26.77 -3.91 -28.85
N GLU A 455 26.89 -3.08 -29.90
CA GLU A 455 27.28 -1.68 -29.79
C GLU A 455 26.40 -0.89 -28.81
N GLY A 456 26.98 0.00 -28.00
CA GLY A 456 26.27 0.77 -26.97
C GLY A 456 25.06 1.59 -27.46
N ARG A 457 25.00 1.96 -28.75
CA ARG A 457 23.81 2.60 -29.33
C ARG A 457 22.60 1.67 -29.36
N TRP A 458 22.81 0.39 -29.69
CA TRP A 458 21.75 -0.61 -29.69
C TRP A 458 21.32 -1.00 -28.28
N GLN A 459 22.28 -1.10 -27.36
CA GLN A 459 21.96 -1.33 -25.93
C GLN A 459 21.04 -0.24 -25.37
N ARG A 460 21.37 1.03 -25.62
CA ARG A 460 20.49 2.16 -25.20
C ARG A 460 19.11 2.09 -25.86
N LEU A 461 19.04 1.64 -27.10
CA LEU A 461 17.76 1.49 -27.79
C LEU A 461 16.90 0.37 -27.19
N VAL A 462 17.52 -0.77 -26.82
CA VAL A 462 16.83 -1.86 -26.11
C VAL A 462 16.28 -1.36 -24.76
N LEU A 463 17.08 -0.63 -23.96
CA LEU A 463 16.60 -0.04 -22.71
C LEU A 463 15.46 0.97 -22.94
N THR A 464 15.50 1.74 -24.02
CA THR A 464 14.40 2.64 -24.40
C THR A 464 13.13 1.84 -24.71
N HIS A 465 13.26 0.72 -25.44
CA HIS A 465 12.11 -0.14 -25.79
C HIS A 465 11.55 -0.87 -24.58
N LEU A 466 12.37 -1.22 -23.59
CA LEU A 466 11.89 -1.75 -22.31
C LEU A 466 11.07 -0.71 -21.52
N ALA A 467 11.48 0.56 -21.56
CA ALA A 467 10.83 1.62 -20.80
C ALA A 467 9.62 2.25 -21.51
N GLU A 468 9.47 2.11 -22.84
CA GLU A 468 8.40 2.78 -23.61
C GLU A 468 7.04 2.06 -23.57
N LYS A 469 7.01 0.80 -23.14
CA LYS A 469 5.81 -0.06 -23.14
C LYS A 469 5.54 -0.60 -21.74
N GLU A 470 4.27 -0.65 -21.36
CA GLU A 470 3.82 -1.45 -20.22
C GLU A 470 3.83 -2.93 -20.64
N HIS A 471 4.66 -3.73 -19.97
CA HIS A 471 4.78 -5.16 -20.26
C HIS A 471 3.74 -5.94 -19.46
N LEU A 472 3.02 -6.82 -20.15
CA LEU A 472 1.97 -7.64 -19.56
C LEU A 472 2.51 -9.02 -19.21
N GLY A 473 2.02 -9.57 -18.09
CA GLY A 473 2.35 -10.92 -17.63
C GLY A 473 1.59 -12.02 -18.39
N VAL A 474 1.83 -13.25 -18.01
CA VAL A 474 1.34 -14.44 -18.72
C VAL A 474 0.22 -15.18 -17.96
N LEU A 475 -0.06 -14.79 -16.73
CA LEU A 475 -1.10 -15.42 -15.91
C LEU A 475 -2.49 -14.84 -16.21
N THR A 476 -2.60 -13.54 -16.21
CA THR A 476 -3.86 -12.82 -16.36
C THR A 476 -3.81 -11.71 -17.41
N GLY A 477 -2.63 -11.49 -18.00
CA GLY A 477 -2.38 -10.33 -18.86
C GLY A 477 -2.26 -9.01 -18.06
N SER A 478 -2.10 -9.08 -16.75
CA SER A 478 -1.88 -7.91 -15.90
C SER A 478 -0.45 -7.37 -16.05
N PRO A 479 -0.22 -6.07 -15.81
CA PRO A 479 1.13 -5.49 -15.90
C PRO A 479 2.11 -6.17 -14.95
N ILE A 480 3.36 -6.38 -15.41
CA ILE A 480 4.44 -6.90 -14.56
C ILE A 480 5.02 -5.82 -13.65
N THR A 481 5.52 -6.22 -12.49
CA THR A 481 6.17 -5.33 -11.51
C THR A 481 7.21 -6.07 -10.68
N ASP A 482 8.01 -5.32 -9.91
CA ASP A 482 8.98 -5.84 -8.95
C ASP A 482 9.98 -6.81 -9.58
N MET A 483 10.57 -6.35 -10.68
CA MET A 483 11.53 -7.12 -11.46
C MET A 483 12.67 -6.23 -11.93
N LYS A 484 13.86 -6.82 -12.01
CA LYS A 484 14.99 -6.23 -12.71
C LYS A 484 15.20 -6.96 -14.03
N ILE A 485 15.20 -6.21 -15.13
CA ILE A 485 15.42 -6.74 -16.47
C ILE A 485 16.76 -6.22 -16.98
N THR A 486 17.70 -7.13 -17.19
CA THR A 486 19.06 -6.81 -17.59
C THR A 486 19.35 -7.34 -18.99
N LEU A 487 19.76 -6.48 -19.92
CA LEU A 487 20.27 -6.89 -21.22
C LEU A 487 21.64 -7.59 -21.04
N VAL A 488 21.72 -8.89 -21.33
CA VAL A 488 22.94 -9.71 -21.09
C VAL A 488 23.66 -10.07 -22.38
N ALA A 489 22.93 -10.25 -23.47
CA ALA A 489 23.50 -10.50 -24.78
C ALA A 489 22.58 -9.97 -25.89
N GLY A 490 23.11 -9.79 -27.07
CA GLY A 490 22.34 -9.40 -28.23
C GLY A 490 23.21 -9.35 -29.49
N ARG A 491 22.54 -9.33 -30.66
CA ARG A 491 23.24 -9.28 -31.94
C ARG A 491 22.52 -8.40 -32.94
N ALA A 492 23.27 -7.58 -33.64
CA ALA A 492 22.86 -6.78 -34.78
C ALA A 492 23.55 -7.24 -36.06
N HIS A 493 22.92 -7.00 -37.21
CA HIS A 493 23.54 -7.24 -38.51
C HIS A 493 23.80 -5.90 -39.22
N VAL A 494 25.03 -5.67 -39.63
CA VAL A 494 25.53 -4.38 -40.19
C VAL A 494 24.65 -3.80 -41.32
N LYS A 495 24.01 -4.66 -42.12
CA LYS A 495 23.22 -4.26 -43.31
C LYS A 495 21.72 -4.45 -43.16
N HIS A 496 21.28 -5.18 -42.16
CA HIS A 496 19.91 -5.66 -42.03
C HIS A 496 19.23 -5.30 -40.72
N THR A 497 19.90 -4.55 -39.81
CA THR A 497 19.31 -4.14 -38.54
C THR A 497 18.83 -2.70 -38.62
N GLU A 498 17.55 -2.51 -38.36
CA GLU A 498 16.92 -1.20 -38.15
C GLU A 498 16.44 -1.08 -36.69
N GLY A 499 16.14 0.16 -36.23
CA GLY A 499 15.72 0.39 -34.86
C GLY A 499 14.45 -0.35 -34.44
N GLY A 500 13.50 -0.49 -35.38
CA GLY A 500 12.26 -1.24 -35.18
C GLY A 500 12.44 -2.74 -34.96
N ASP A 501 13.55 -3.32 -35.43
CA ASP A 501 13.83 -4.74 -35.25
C ASP A 501 14.15 -5.05 -33.78
N PHE A 502 14.93 -4.19 -33.14
CA PHE A 502 15.21 -4.31 -31.70
C PHE A 502 13.96 -4.12 -30.84
N ARG A 503 13.02 -3.27 -31.27
CA ARG A 503 11.72 -3.16 -30.57
C ARG A 503 11.00 -4.51 -30.57
N GLN A 504 10.91 -5.14 -31.72
CA GLN A 504 10.25 -6.44 -31.89
C GLN A 504 10.97 -7.55 -31.13
N ALA A 505 12.29 -7.59 -31.19
CA ALA A 505 13.09 -8.59 -30.48
C ALA A 505 12.99 -8.38 -28.94
N THR A 506 13.04 -7.13 -28.46
CA THR A 506 12.95 -6.81 -27.02
C THR A 506 11.60 -7.23 -26.43
N TYR A 507 10.49 -6.90 -27.09
CA TYR A 507 9.16 -7.27 -26.58
C TYR A 507 8.97 -8.79 -26.53
N ARG A 508 9.47 -9.50 -27.54
CA ARG A 508 9.45 -10.97 -27.57
C ARG A 508 10.34 -11.58 -26.50
N ALA A 509 11.52 -10.99 -26.26
CA ALA A 509 12.42 -11.47 -25.20
C ALA A 509 11.78 -11.39 -23.81
N VAL A 510 11.12 -10.24 -23.49
CA VAL A 510 10.39 -10.13 -22.22
C VAL A 510 9.28 -11.18 -22.14
N ARG A 511 8.47 -11.31 -23.18
CA ARG A 511 7.32 -12.19 -23.17
C ARG A 511 7.72 -13.66 -23.13
N GLN A 512 8.73 -14.05 -23.90
CA GLN A 512 9.29 -15.41 -23.92
C GLN A 512 9.86 -15.80 -22.54
N GLY A 513 10.62 -14.89 -21.89
CA GLY A 513 11.14 -15.14 -20.56
C GLY A 513 10.04 -15.30 -19.51
N LEU A 514 8.94 -14.54 -19.62
CA LEU A 514 7.78 -14.70 -18.73
C LEU A 514 7.05 -16.01 -18.94
N MET A 515 7.03 -16.54 -20.18
CA MET A 515 6.46 -17.87 -20.47
C MET A 515 7.26 -19.01 -19.84
N GLU A 516 8.58 -18.88 -19.68
CA GLU A 516 9.44 -19.85 -19.02
C GLU A 516 9.49 -19.68 -17.50
N ALA A 517 9.16 -18.49 -17.00
CA ALA A 517 9.24 -18.17 -15.59
C ALA A 517 8.10 -18.80 -14.77
N GLU A 518 8.40 -19.11 -13.51
CA GLU A 518 7.36 -19.32 -12.50
C GLU A 518 6.79 -17.98 -12.09
N SER A 519 5.67 -17.60 -12.70
CA SER A 519 5.00 -16.31 -12.47
C SER A 519 4.14 -16.33 -11.22
N ILE A 520 4.10 -15.22 -10.49
CA ILE A 520 3.31 -15.00 -9.27
C ILE A 520 2.31 -13.89 -9.54
N LEU A 521 1.04 -14.15 -9.27
CA LEU A 521 0.00 -13.13 -9.28
C LEU A 521 0.04 -12.31 -8.00
N LEU A 522 0.03 -10.99 -8.15
CA LEU A 522 -0.01 -10.04 -7.05
C LEU A 522 -1.36 -9.33 -7.03
N GLU A 523 -1.92 -9.20 -5.84
CA GLU A 523 -3.11 -8.39 -5.61
C GLU A 523 -2.82 -7.19 -4.71
N PRO A 524 -3.58 -6.08 -4.83
CA PRO A 524 -3.42 -4.93 -3.97
C PRO A 524 -3.90 -5.21 -2.56
N TRP A 525 -3.20 -4.65 -1.57
CA TRP A 525 -3.53 -4.75 -0.15
C TRP A 525 -3.79 -3.37 0.45
N TYR A 526 -4.80 -3.27 1.31
CA TYR A 526 -5.07 -2.09 2.11
C TYR A 526 -4.50 -2.21 3.52
N ASP A 527 -3.90 -1.13 4.03
CA ASP A 527 -3.85 -0.87 5.45
C ASP A 527 -5.19 -0.26 5.86
N PHE A 528 -5.88 -0.85 6.81
CA PHE A 528 -7.17 -0.37 7.27
C PHE A 528 -7.14 0.10 8.73
N ARG A 529 -8.04 1.02 9.03
CA ARG A 529 -8.40 1.47 10.36
C ARG A 529 -9.92 1.44 10.49
N LEU A 530 -10.40 0.62 11.40
CA LEU A 530 -11.82 0.43 11.66
C LEU A 530 -12.13 0.94 13.07
N GLU A 531 -12.94 1.99 13.15
CA GLU A 531 -13.44 2.59 14.37
C GLU A 531 -14.87 2.11 14.60
N LEU A 532 -15.17 1.58 15.78
CA LEU A 532 -16.49 1.03 16.08
C LEU A 532 -16.74 0.95 17.59
N PRO A 533 -18.04 0.90 18.02
CA PRO A 533 -18.38 0.71 19.42
C PRO A 533 -17.84 -0.61 19.99
N GLY A 534 -17.33 -0.58 21.23
CA GLY A 534 -16.69 -1.71 21.88
C GLY A 534 -17.42 -3.07 21.79
N PRO A 535 -18.77 -3.12 21.96
CA PRO A 535 -19.49 -4.39 21.83
C PRO A 535 -19.42 -5.10 20.49
N GLN A 536 -19.09 -4.37 19.40
CA GLN A 536 -19.01 -4.95 18.04
C GLN A 536 -17.58 -5.35 17.62
N VAL A 537 -16.57 -5.10 18.43
CA VAL A 537 -15.16 -5.42 18.12
C VAL A 537 -14.96 -6.90 17.82
N GLY A 538 -15.57 -7.79 18.62
CA GLY A 538 -15.44 -9.24 18.42
C GLY A 538 -15.98 -9.70 17.05
N ARG A 539 -17.10 -9.14 16.61
CA ARG A 539 -17.65 -9.40 15.29
C ARG A 539 -16.72 -8.91 14.19
N ALA A 540 -16.30 -7.64 14.26
CA ALA A 540 -15.41 -7.05 13.27
C ALA A 540 -14.08 -7.81 13.15
N MET A 541 -13.48 -8.21 14.28
CA MET A 541 -12.28 -9.05 14.28
C MET A 541 -12.51 -10.40 13.59
N THR A 542 -13.64 -10.99 13.82
CA THR A 542 -14.01 -12.27 13.18
C THR A 542 -14.18 -12.11 11.67
N ASP A 543 -14.94 -11.10 11.25
CA ASP A 543 -15.18 -10.83 9.83
C ASP A 543 -13.85 -10.57 9.10
N LEU A 544 -13.00 -9.70 9.66
CA LEU A 544 -11.69 -9.40 9.10
C LEU A 544 -10.73 -10.59 9.10
N GLN A 545 -10.78 -11.46 10.11
CA GLN A 545 -10.00 -12.71 10.11
C GLN A 545 -10.46 -13.69 9.04
N GLN A 546 -11.77 -13.78 8.77
CA GLN A 546 -12.31 -14.59 7.67
C GLN A 546 -11.86 -14.06 6.30
N MET A 547 -11.71 -12.74 6.17
CA MET A 547 -11.16 -12.07 5.00
C MET A 547 -9.63 -12.24 4.87
N GLY A 548 -9.00 -13.01 5.76
CA GLY A 548 -7.54 -13.18 5.75
C GLY A 548 -6.75 -11.96 6.21
N ALA A 549 -7.39 -10.99 6.88
CA ALA A 549 -6.72 -9.78 7.37
C ALA A 549 -5.65 -10.09 8.43
N ARG A 550 -4.56 -9.35 8.36
CA ARG A 550 -3.51 -9.33 9.40
C ARG A 550 -3.86 -8.25 10.40
N LEU A 551 -4.41 -8.62 11.53
CA LEU A 551 -4.88 -7.71 12.56
C LEU A 551 -3.77 -7.34 13.54
N ASN A 552 -3.70 -6.05 13.89
CA ASN A 552 -2.99 -5.57 15.07
C ASN A 552 -3.90 -5.70 16.31
N PRO A 553 -3.34 -5.69 17.52
CA PRO A 553 -4.14 -5.67 18.74
C PRO A 553 -5.13 -4.49 18.75
N PRO A 554 -6.38 -4.70 19.20
CA PRO A 554 -7.37 -3.63 19.28
C PRO A 554 -6.94 -2.56 20.28
N GLU A 555 -7.15 -1.31 19.94
CA GLU A 555 -6.95 -0.14 20.81
C GLU A 555 -8.32 0.38 21.23
N THR A 556 -8.45 0.84 22.48
CA THR A 556 -9.68 1.47 22.97
C THR A 556 -9.45 2.96 23.16
N VAL A 557 -10.27 3.78 22.52
CA VAL A 557 -10.23 5.24 22.62
C VAL A 557 -11.58 5.72 23.13
N GLY A 558 -11.70 5.95 24.45
CA GLY A 558 -12.97 6.33 25.10
C GLY A 558 -13.98 5.16 25.11
N GLU A 559 -15.17 5.37 24.51
CA GLU A 559 -16.22 4.35 24.34
C GLU A 559 -16.11 3.57 23.04
N GLU A 560 -15.21 3.97 22.15
CA GLU A 560 -14.97 3.36 20.85
C GLU A 560 -13.70 2.50 20.87
N SER A 561 -13.69 1.49 20.04
CA SER A 561 -12.53 0.63 19.82
C SER A 561 -12.04 0.78 18.40
N VAL A 562 -10.74 0.73 18.23
CA VAL A 562 -10.05 0.90 16.95
C VAL A 562 -9.34 -0.41 16.62
N LEU A 563 -9.67 -0.98 15.45
CA LEU A 563 -8.97 -2.10 14.85
C LEU A 563 -8.11 -1.58 13.70
N THR A 564 -6.85 -1.97 13.70
CA THR A 564 -5.94 -1.68 12.58
C THR A 564 -5.33 -2.97 12.05
N GLY A 565 -4.93 -2.94 10.78
CA GLY A 565 -4.32 -4.10 10.16
C GLY A 565 -4.17 -3.94 8.67
N SER A 566 -3.92 -5.04 7.97
CA SER A 566 -3.89 -5.07 6.51
C SER A 566 -4.73 -6.22 5.96
N VAL A 567 -5.33 -6.01 4.79
CA VAL A 567 -6.24 -6.96 4.15
C VAL A 567 -6.15 -6.82 2.62
N ALA A 568 -6.36 -7.93 1.91
CA ALA A 568 -6.46 -7.92 0.46
C ALA A 568 -7.69 -7.12 0.00
N VAL A 569 -7.54 -6.32 -1.06
CA VAL A 569 -8.66 -5.52 -1.60
C VAL A 569 -9.80 -6.42 -2.08
N SER A 570 -9.47 -7.57 -2.69
CA SER A 570 -10.44 -8.57 -3.15
C SER A 570 -11.33 -9.11 -2.03
N ALA A 571 -10.76 -9.33 -0.85
CA ALA A 571 -11.47 -9.89 0.30
C ALA A 571 -12.31 -8.86 1.05
N LEU A 572 -11.92 -7.58 1.00
CA LEU A 572 -12.62 -6.52 1.74
C LEU A 572 -13.99 -6.19 1.14
N GLY A 573 -14.12 -6.19 -0.20
CA GLY A 573 -15.37 -5.95 -0.91
C GLY A 573 -16.17 -4.76 -0.35
N ASP A 574 -17.49 -4.97 -0.16
CA ASP A 574 -18.41 -3.95 0.39
C ASP A 574 -18.45 -3.90 1.94
N TYR A 575 -17.40 -4.37 2.61
CA TYR A 575 -17.39 -4.46 4.08
C TYR A 575 -17.66 -3.13 4.81
N ALA A 576 -17.31 -2.00 4.21
CA ALA A 576 -17.65 -0.69 4.75
C ALA A 576 -19.17 -0.51 4.95
N ARG A 577 -20.00 -1.02 4.02
CA ARG A 577 -21.46 -0.99 4.12
C ARG A 577 -21.97 -1.95 5.19
N GLU A 578 -21.36 -3.12 5.32
CA GLU A 578 -21.69 -4.07 6.37
C GLU A 578 -21.38 -3.49 7.75
N VAL A 579 -20.21 -2.86 7.91
CA VAL A 579 -19.83 -2.14 9.14
C VAL A 579 -20.87 -1.09 9.48
N ALA A 580 -21.24 -0.22 8.54
CA ALA A 580 -22.26 0.79 8.76
C ALA A 580 -23.60 0.19 9.17
N ALA A 581 -24.01 -0.94 8.56
CA ALA A 581 -25.27 -1.60 8.86
C ALA A 581 -25.31 -2.16 10.29
N TYR A 582 -24.33 -2.96 10.72
CA TYR A 582 -24.37 -3.57 12.05
C TYR A 582 -24.01 -2.62 13.19
N THR A 583 -23.27 -1.53 12.89
CA THR A 583 -22.96 -0.48 13.88
C THR A 583 -24.00 0.65 13.91
N GLN A 584 -25.07 0.56 13.10
CA GLN A 584 -26.10 1.61 12.95
C GLN A 584 -25.50 2.97 12.55
N GLY A 585 -24.51 2.95 11.64
CA GLY A 585 -23.83 4.13 11.14
C GLY A 585 -22.73 4.70 12.05
N ARG A 586 -22.44 4.06 13.19
CA ARG A 586 -21.39 4.51 14.11
C ARG A 586 -20.01 3.96 13.77
N GLY A 587 -19.93 2.86 13.01
CA GLY A 587 -18.66 2.30 12.57
C GLY A 587 -18.11 3.04 11.37
N ARG A 588 -16.80 3.24 11.33
CA ARG A 588 -16.08 3.93 10.24
C ARG A 588 -14.89 3.11 9.81
N LEU A 589 -14.88 2.67 8.56
CA LEU A 589 -13.75 1.96 7.95
C LEU A 589 -12.98 2.93 7.04
N LEU A 590 -11.69 3.05 7.28
CA LEU A 590 -10.75 3.85 6.49
C LEU A 590 -9.69 2.91 5.93
N CYS A 591 -9.46 2.95 4.62
CA CYS A 591 -8.49 2.12 3.94
C CYS A 591 -7.47 2.99 3.21
N THR A 592 -6.21 2.57 3.20
CA THR A 592 -5.13 3.18 2.42
C THR A 592 -4.35 2.09 1.70
N LEU A 593 -3.98 2.32 0.44
CA LEU A 593 -3.21 1.35 -0.31
C LEU A 593 -1.84 1.13 0.36
N ARG A 594 -1.56 -0.13 0.70
CA ARG A 594 -0.27 -0.57 1.25
C ARG A 594 0.73 -0.92 0.16
N GLY A 595 0.25 -1.52 -0.92
CA GLY A 595 1.05 -2.06 -2.02
C GLY A 595 0.49 -3.39 -2.52
N TYR A 596 1.31 -4.15 -3.22
CA TYR A 596 0.93 -5.43 -3.82
C TYR A 596 1.60 -6.60 -3.09
N GLU A 597 0.84 -7.65 -2.79
CA GLU A 597 1.33 -8.90 -2.18
C GLU A 597 0.83 -10.11 -2.98
N PRO A 598 1.47 -11.29 -2.85
CA PRO A 598 1.02 -12.50 -3.55
C PRO A 598 -0.45 -12.81 -3.27
N CYS A 599 -1.20 -13.12 -4.34
CA CYS A 599 -2.61 -13.47 -4.26
C CYS A 599 -2.78 -14.83 -3.57
N PRO A 600 -3.52 -14.94 -2.45
CA PRO A 600 -3.72 -16.20 -1.74
C PRO A 600 -4.47 -17.25 -2.56
N ASP A 601 -5.44 -16.81 -3.37
CA ASP A 601 -6.31 -17.68 -4.18
C ASP A 601 -6.00 -17.54 -5.68
N GLN A 602 -4.69 -17.54 -6.03
CA GLN A 602 -4.25 -17.37 -7.42
C GLN A 602 -4.98 -18.29 -8.40
N ASP A 603 -5.11 -19.57 -8.09
CA ASP A 603 -5.76 -20.55 -8.98
C ASP A 603 -7.22 -20.22 -9.29
N ALA A 604 -7.97 -19.74 -8.32
CA ALA A 604 -9.35 -19.32 -8.51
C ALA A 604 -9.46 -18.08 -9.40
N VAL A 605 -8.55 -17.14 -9.25
CA VAL A 605 -8.48 -15.93 -10.08
C VAL A 605 -8.11 -16.28 -11.51
N LEU A 606 -7.13 -17.15 -11.72
CA LEU A 606 -6.72 -17.61 -13.05
C LEU A 606 -7.87 -18.32 -13.77
N ALA A 607 -8.59 -19.19 -13.07
CA ALA A 607 -9.76 -19.86 -13.63
C ALA A 607 -10.91 -18.91 -13.98
N ALA A 608 -11.05 -17.79 -13.26
CA ALA A 608 -12.10 -16.81 -13.52
C ALA A 608 -11.77 -15.87 -14.69
N ILE A 609 -10.48 -15.53 -14.87
CA ILE A 609 -10.02 -14.63 -15.95
C ILE A 609 -9.82 -15.40 -17.25
N ASP A 610 -9.37 -16.65 -17.19
CA ASP A 610 -9.16 -17.57 -18.34
C ASP A 610 -8.34 -16.93 -19.50
N TYR A 611 -7.23 -16.27 -19.12
CA TYR A 611 -6.34 -15.60 -20.06
C TYR A 611 -5.40 -16.59 -20.75
N ASP A 612 -5.38 -16.57 -22.09
CA ASP A 612 -4.43 -17.37 -22.90
C ASP A 612 -3.31 -16.46 -23.45
N PRO A 613 -2.08 -16.55 -22.91
CA PRO A 613 -0.97 -15.72 -23.34
C PRO A 613 -0.51 -16.03 -24.78
N THR A 614 -0.85 -17.20 -25.35
CA THR A 614 -0.48 -17.59 -26.72
C THR A 614 -1.47 -17.05 -27.76
N ALA A 615 -2.70 -16.75 -27.34
CA ALA A 615 -3.72 -16.14 -28.19
C ALA A 615 -3.57 -14.61 -28.29
N ASP A 616 -2.76 -13.99 -27.43
CA ASP A 616 -2.51 -12.54 -27.43
C ASP A 616 -1.49 -12.16 -28.52
N LEU A 617 -1.98 -11.84 -29.70
CA LEU A 617 -1.16 -11.51 -30.87
C LEU A 617 -0.38 -10.20 -30.72
N ASP A 618 -0.88 -9.25 -29.91
CA ASP A 618 -0.22 -7.96 -29.65
C ASP A 618 1.01 -8.11 -28.73
N ASN A 619 1.03 -9.18 -27.93
CA ASN A 619 2.11 -9.53 -27.01
C ASN A 619 2.62 -10.96 -27.27
N SER A 620 2.81 -11.32 -28.52
CA SER A 620 3.26 -12.67 -28.90
C SER A 620 4.59 -13.06 -28.24
N PRO A 621 4.67 -14.23 -27.59
CA PRO A 621 5.91 -14.78 -27.05
C PRO A 621 6.81 -15.40 -28.13
N ASP A 622 6.25 -15.67 -29.32
CA ASP A 622 6.93 -16.36 -30.41
C ASP A 622 7.92 -15.44 -31.14
N SER A 623 8.99 -15.99 -31.62
CA SER A 623 10.02 -15.27 -32.38
C SER A 623 9.92 -15.51 -33.91
N VAL A 624 10.53 -14.65 -34.69
CA VAL A 624 10.54 -14.75 -36.14
C VAL A 624 11.97 -15.03 -36.62
N PHE A 625 12.19 -16.19 -37.22
CA PHE A 625 13.46 -16.60 -37.82
C PHE A 625 13.38 -16.63 -39.35
N CYS A 626 14.51 -16.47 -40.00
CA CYS A 626 14.59 -16.61 -41.46
C CYS A 626 14.92 -18.06 -41.87
N SER A 627 14.05 -18.67 -42.62
CA SER A 627 14.32 -20.00 -43.23
C SER A 627 14.02 -19.95 -44.71
N HIS A 628 15.03 -20.34 -45.54
CA HIS A 628 14.95 -20.34 -47.00
C HIS A 628 14.46 -18.99 -47.62
N GLY A 629 14.80 -17.89 -46.98
CA GLY A 629 14.41 -16.53 -47.41
C GLY A 629 12.98 -16.12 -47.07
N ALA A 630 12.30 -16.82 -46.20
CA ALA A 630 11.00 -16.48 -45.65
C ALA A 630 11.05 -16.37 -44.13
N GLY A 631 10.29 -15.44 -43.57
CA GLY A 631 10.10 -15.38 -42.11
C GLY A 631 9.25 -16.55 -41.64
N VAL A 632 9.73 -17.28 -40.66
CA VAL A 632 9.06 -18.42 -40.02
C VAL A 632 8.84 -18.09 -38.55
N ILE A 633 7.61 -18.22 -38.07
CA ILE A 633 7.27 -18.08 -36.64
C ILE A 633 7.78 -19.33 -35.93
N VAL A 634 8.55 -19.12 -34.87
CA VAL A 634 9.07 -20.18 -33.98
C VAL A 634 8.41 -20.00 -32.63
N PRO A 635 7.73 -21.05 -32.13
CA PRO A 635 7.10 -21.02 -30.82
C PRO A 635 8.10 -20.71 -29.70
N TRP A 636 7.65 -20.06 -28.66
CA TRP A 636 8.47 -19.56 -27.56
C TRP A 636 9.37 -20.62 -26.90
N ASP A 637 8.88 -21.84 -26.76
CA ASP A 637 9.60 -22.99 -26.18
C ASP A 637 10.73 -23.53 -27.06
N GLU A 638 10.67 -23.27 -28.38
CA GLU A 638 11.73 -23.66 -29.33
C GLU A 638 12.77 -22.55 -29.56
N VAL A 639 12.50 -21.30 -29.13
CA VAL A 639 13.38 -20.14 -29.34
C VAL A 639 14.78 -20.35 -28.74
N PRO A 640 14.95 -20.85 -27.50
CA PRO A 640 16.27 -21.02 -26.90
C PRO A 640 17.17 -21.99 -27.71
N ALA A 641 16.59 -23.06 -28.29
CA ALA A 641 17.33 -24.03 -29.08
C ALA A 641 17.77 -23.48 -30.43
N ARG A 642 17.15 -22.37 -30.91
CA ARG A 642 17.42 -21.76 -32.22
C ARG A 642 18.15 -20.43 -32.14
N ALA A 643 18.42 -19.92 -30.96
CA ALA A 643 19.12 -18.67 -30.75
C ALA A 643 20.53 -18.68 -31.40
N HIS A 644 20.91 -17.57 -32.01
CA HIS A 644 22.18 -17.41 -32.71
C HIS A 644 23.33 -16.94 -31.81
N VAL A 645 22.99 -16.44 -30.63
CA VAL A 645 23.92 -15.95 -29.61
C VAL A 645 23.70 -16.70 -28.31
N SER A 646 24.77 -16.90 -27.54
CA SER A 646 24.70 -17.45 -26.19
C SER A 646 25.03 -16.34 -25.20
N SER A 647 24.23 -16.17 -24.18
CA SER A 647 24.51 -15.26 -23.06
C SER A 647 25.60 -15.79 -22.12
N GLY A 648 25.83 -17.12 -22.14
CA GLY A 648 26.71 -17.80 -21.21
C GLY A 648 26.15 -17.92 -19.79
N LEU A 649 24.86 -17.57 -19.57
CA LEU A 649 24.18 -17.76 -18.29
C LEU A 649 23.88 -19.23 -18.05
N SER A 650 24.03 -19.67 -16.80
CA SER A 650 23.60 -21.00 -16.32
C SER A 650 22.68 -20.79 -15.12
N LEU A 651 21.37 -20.89 -15.36
CA LEU A 651 20.30 -20.62 -14.38
C LEU A 651 19.70 -21.92 -13.78
N GLY A 652 20.42 -23.06 -13.85
CA GLY A 652 19.97 -24.34 -13.28
C GLY A 652 20.23 -24.46 -11.77
N PRO A 653 19.60 -25.43 -11.08
CA PRO A 653 19.78 -25.63 -9.63
C PRO A 653 21.22 -25.94 -9.21
N GLU A 654 22.13 -26.20 -10.16
CA GLU A 654 23.57 -26.32 -9.92
C GLU A 654 24.26 -24.92 -9.85
N ALA A 655 23.64 -23.84 -10.34
CA ALA A 655 24.23 -22.50 -10.34
C ALA A 655 24.21 -21.86 -8.94
N ASP A 656 23.19 -22.14 -8.14
CA ASP A 656 23.08 -21.63 -6.77
C ASP A 656 24.14 -22.22 -5.82
N ALA A 657 24.66 -23.38 -6.13
CA ALA A 657 25.75 -24.00 -5.39
C ALA A 657 27.13 -23.37 -5.74
N GLU A 658 27.26 -22.75 -6.92
CA GLU A 658 28.51 -22.13 -7.38
C GLU A 658 28.57 -20.60 -7.06
N ALA A 659 27.42 -19.92 -6.91
CA ALA A 659 27.38 -18.48 -6.62
C ALA A 659 27.67 -18.11 -5.15
N GLY A 660 27.65 -19.07 -4.24
CA GLY A 660 27.90 -18.88 -2.80
C GLY A 660 29.32 -19.23 -2.30
N GLY A 661 30.24 -19.66 -3.17
CA GLY A 661 31.59 -20.03 -2.80
C GLY A 661 32.64 -19.09 -3.43
N PRO A 662 33.69 -18.73 -2.70
CA PRO A 662 34.82 -18.05 -3.34
C PRO A 662 35.37 -18.96 -4.44
N ASP A 663 35.61 -18.39 -5.60
CA ASP A 663 36.08 -18.93 -6.87
C ASP A 663 37.06 -20.11 -6.67
N THR A 664 36.55 -21.35 -6.56
CA THR A 664 37.34 -22.59 -6.39
C THR A 664 37.86 -23.12 -7.70
N ARG A 665 37.57 -22.50 -8.85
CA ARG A 665 38.08 -22.94 -10.16
C ARG A 665 39.56 -22.66 -10.39
N ARG A 666 40.21 -21.89 -9.49
CA ARG A 666 41.69 -21.73 -9.50
C ARG A 666 42.45 -22.67 -8.56
N SER A 667 41.76 -23.44 -7.71
CA SER A 667 42.42 -24.32 -6.74
C SER A 667 42.63 -25.77 -7.24
N SER A 668 42.03 -26.20 -8.37
CA SER A 668 42.26 -27.54 -8.90
C SER A 668 43.62 -27.76 -9.60
N ALA A 669 44.43 -26.70 -9.72
CA ALA A 669 45.80 -26.81 -10.25
C ALA A 669 46.88 -26.82 -9.16
N TYR A 670 46.50 -26.76 -7.86
CA TYR A 670 47.46 -26.77 -6.75
C TYR A 670 47.26 -28.01 -5.88
N ALA A 671 47.77 -29.12 -6.35
CA ALA A 671 48.03 -30.31 -5.51
C ALA A 671 49.39 -30.15 -4.85
N GLY A 672 49.51 -29.21 -3.91
CA GLY A 672 50.71 -29.07 -3.09
C GLY A 672 50.87 -30.26 -2.16
N THR A 673 52.09 -30.75 -1.99
CA THR A 673 52.40 -31.81 -1.02
C THR A 673 52.23 -31.30 0.41
N ILE A 674 51.93 -32.17 1.37
CA ILE A 674 51.81 -31.86 2.82
C ILE A 674 52.99 -31.04 3.37
N GLU A 675 54.18 -31.16 2.73
CA GLU A 675 55.37 -30.39 3.07
C GLU A 675 55.28 -28.93 2.66
N GLN A 676 54.66 -28.63 1.51
CA GLN A 676 54.44 -27.24 1.06
C GLN A 676 53.38 -26.52 1.89
N ASP A 677 52.39 -27.23 2.40
CA ASP A 677 51.39 -26.66 3.34
C ASP A 677 52.02 -26.30 4.69
N LYS A 678 52.96 -27.10 5.18
CA LYS A 678 53.71 -26.78 6.40
C LYS A 678 54.62 -25.58 6.22
N GLU A 679 55.21 -25.43 5.04
CA GLU A 679 56.07 -24.31 4.73
C GLU A 679 55.29 -23.01 4.57
N LEU A 680 54.10 -23.02 3.99
CA LEU A 680 53.14 -21.91 3.92
C LEU A 680 52.62 -21.52 5.32
N GLN A 681 52.35 -22.51 6.19
CA GLN A 681 51.93 -22.23 7.57
C GLN A 681 53.10 -21.61 8.38
N ALA A 682 54.33 -22.02 8.17
CA ALA A 682 55.50 -21.43 8.82
C ALA A 682 55.77 -19.98 8.34
N ILE A 683 55.54 -19.68 7.05
CA ILE A 683 55.62 -18.37 6.49
C ILE A 683 54.51 -17.45 7.08
N PHE A 684 53.30 -17.96 7.19
CA PHE A 684 52.14 -17.25 7.76
C PHE A 684 52.38 -16.92 9.25
N GLU A 685 52.83 -17.88 10.05
CA GLU A 685 53.19 -17.64 11.47
C GLU A 685 54.35 -16.66 11.66
N ARG A 686 55.28 -16.63 10.72
CA ARG A 686 56.42 -15.71 10.73
C ARG A 686 56.04 -14.27 10.36
N THR A 687 54.95 -14.10 9.57
CA THR A 687 54.49 -12.81 9.08
C THR A 687 53.45 -12.18 9.98
N TYR A 688 52.55 -12.98 10.57
CA TYR A 688 51.37 -12.52 11.31
C TYR A 688 51.33 -12.98 12.80
N GLY A 689 52.35 -13.74 13.25
CA GLY A 689 52.41 -14.24 14.62
C GLY A 689 51.65 -15.56 14.84
N PRO A 690 51.87 -16.24 15.97
CA PRO A 690 51.29 -17.56 16.22
C PRO A 690 49.76 -17.55 16.36
N VAL A 691 49.10 -18.35 15.57
CA VAL A 691 47.64 -18.51 15.59
C VAL A 691 47.21 -19.21 16.87
N LYS A 692 46.53 -18.50 17.77
CA LYS A 692 45.90 -19.08 18.98
C LYS A 692 44.77 -20.02 18.56
N ARG A 693 45.07 -21.36 18.53
CA ARG A 693 44.05 -22.39 18.39
C ARG A 693 43.19 -22.39 19.67
N ARG A 694 41.91 -22.14 19.59
CA ARG A 694 40.95 -22.48 20.63
C ARG A 694 40.93 -24.00 20.77
N ALA A 695 41.37 -24.53 21.94
CA ALA A 695 41.26 -25.92 22.28
C ALA A 695 39.78 -26.34 22.29
N PHE A 696 39.42 -27.25 21.41
CA PHE A 696 38.14 -27.97 21.51
C PHE A 696 38.21 -28.85 22.79
N LEU A 697 37.37 -28.55 23.75
CA LEU A 697 37.12 -29.42 24.90
C LEU A 697 36.41 -30.68 24.37
N PRO A 698 36.82 -31.88 24.80
CA PRO A 698 36.13 -33.11 24.41
C PRO A 698 34.71 -33.13 24.96
N PRO A 699 33.75 -33.78 24.30
CA PRO A 699 32.39 -33.88 24.78
C PRO A 699 32.35 -34.58 26.16
N LYS A 700 31.65 -33.97 27.14
CA LYS A 700 31.35 -34.58 28.40
C LYS A 700 30.50 -35.84 28.16
N GLU A 701 30.89 -36.96 28.73
CA GLU A 701 30.07 -38.17 28.79
C GLU A 701 28.69 -37.91 29.37
N PRO A 702 27.63 -38.50 28.86
CA PRO A 702 26.28 -38.28 29.36
C PRO A 702 26.11 -38.92 30.72
N ARG A 703 25.82 -38.13 31.75
CA ARG A 703 25.32 -38.61 33.03
C ARG A 703 23.96 -39.28 32.81
N ARG A 704 23.78 -40.51 33.27
CA ARG A 704 22.50 -41.21 33.31
C ARG A 704 21.46 -40.34 34.08
N PRO A 705 20.30 -40.10 33.54
CA PRO A 705 19.23 -39.39 34.24
C PRO A 705 18.55 -40.31 35.24
N ALA A 706 18.16 -39.72 36.37
CA ALA A 706 17.31 -40.35 37.41
C ALA A 706 15.87 -40.49 36.89
N PRO A 707 15.04 -41.41 37.39
CA PRO A 707 13.74 -41.77 36.81
C PRO A 707 12.64 -40.77 37.19
N ALA A 708 12.55 -39.66 36.51
CA ALA A 708 11.46 -38.70 36.58
C ALA A 708 11.08 -38.12 35.24
N ALA A 709 11.51 -38.71 34.08
CA ALA A 709 11.31 -38.16 32.73
C ALA A 709 10.27 -38.90 31.90
N GLU A 710 9.58 -39.91 32.42
CA GLU A 710 8.59 -40.67 31.64
C GLU A 710 7.31 -39.85 31.36
N THR A 711 6.95 -38.92 32.21
CA THR A 711 5.72 -38.11 32.01
C THR A 711 5.85 -37.03 30.95
N GLU A 712 7.02 -36.53 30.61
CA GLU A 712 7.21 -35.52 29.58
C GLU A 712 7.39 -36.10 28.17
N GLN A 713 7.94 -37.32 28.08
CA GLN A 713 8.04 -38.02 26.79
C GLN A 713 6.68 -38.55 26.31
N GLU A 714 5.81 -38.99 27.19
CA GLU A 714 4.42 -39.35 26.86
C GLU A 714 3.63 -38.10 26.44
N LYS A 715 3.80 -36.98 27.13
CA LYS A 715 3.18 -35.72 26.70
C LYS A 715 3.72 -35.19 25.35
N ARG A 716 4.98 -35.44 25.01
CA ARG A 716 5.55 -35.11 23.69
C ARG A 716 5.06 -36.07 22.60
N ALA A 717 4.99 -37.35 22.85
CA ALA A 717 4.47 -38.37 21.92
C ALA A 717 2.99 -38.11 21.59
N ILE A 718 2.19 -37.67 22.58
CA ILE A 718 0.78 -37.28 22.35
C ILE A 718 0.68 -35.96 21.57
N ARG A 719 1.65 -35.03 21.72
CA ARG A 719 1.69 -33.78 20.92
C ARG A 719 2.12 -34.00 19.47
N GLU A 720 2.94 -35.00 19.19
CA GLU A 720 3.40 -35.30 17.81
C GLU A 720 2.38 -36.16 17.03
N GLN A 721 1.37 -36.74 17.67
CA GLN A 721 0.35 -37.57 17.01
C GLN A 721 -0.79 -36.78 16.37
N PHE A 722 -0.99 -35.50 16.72
CA PHE A 722 -2.07 -34.64 16.19
C PHE A 722 -1.52 -33.31 15.72
N SER A 723 -1.12 -33.22 14.46
CA SER A 723 -0.71 -31.98 13.80
C SER A 723 -1.88 -31.36 13.03
N GLY A 724 -2.86 -30.78 13.75
CA GLY A 724 -4.03 -30.16 13.14
C GLY A 724 -4.82 -29.29 14.12
N PRO A 725 -5.81 -28.50 13.66
CA PRO A 725 -6.66 -27.72 14.54
C PRO A 725 -7.44 -28.61 15.53
N GLU A 726 -7.69 -28.07 16.73
CA GLU A 726 -8.55 -28.71 17.73
C GLU A 726 -10.03 -28.43 17.36
N TYR A 727 -10.88 -29.44 17.40
CA TYR A 727 -12.31 -29.32 17.13
C TYR A 727 -13.12 -29.32 18.43
N LEU A 728 -14.10 -28.40 18.52
CA LEU A 728 -15.10 -28.34 19.59
C LEU A 728 -16.49 -28.58 19.02
N LEU A 729 -17.10 -29.72 19.32
CA LEU A 729 -18.49 -30.01 19.01
C LEU A 729 -19.37 -29.57 20.17
N VAL A 730 -20.45 -28.85 19.89
CA VAL A 730 -21.35 -28.28 20.90
C VAL A 730 -22.78 -28.74 20.61
N ASP A 731 -23.38 -29.42 21.55
CA ASP A 731 -24.83 -29.66 21.51
C ASP A 731 -25.59 -28.38 21.85
N GLY A 732 -26.11 -27.72 20.81
CA GLY A 732 -26.68 -26.40 20.93
C GLY A 732 -27.86 -26.30 21.88
N TYR A 733 -28.86 -27.25 21.79
CA TYR A 733 -30.01 -27.20 22.69
C TYR A 733 -29.66 -27.60 24.11
N ASN A 734 -28.80 -28.58 24.28
CA ASN A 734 -28.35 -28.99 25.59
C ASN A 734 -27.66 -27.84 26.35
N ILE A 735 -26.81 -27.07 25.68
CA ILE A 735 -26.16 -25.88 26.24
C ILE A 735 -27.17 -24.74 26.49
N ILE A 736 -28.10 -24.45 25.55
CA ILE A 736 -29.11 -23.39 25.74
C ILE A 736 -29.96 -23.67 26.98
N PHE A 737 -30.36 -24.93 27.22
CA PHE A 737 -31.17 -25.27 28.38
C PHE A 737 -30.39 -25.45 29.66
N ALA A 738 -29.08 -25.65 29.58
CA ALA A 738 -28.18 -25.73 30.75
C ALA A 738 -27.73 -24.37 31.30
N TRP A 739 -27.70 -23.33 30.43
CA TRP A 739 -27.25 -21.98 30.86
C TRP A 739 -28.48 -21.10 31.18
N ASP A 740 -28.58 -20.57 32.40
CA ASP A 740 -29.74 -19.85 32.89
C ASP A 740 -30.12 -18.63 32.05
N GLU A 741 -29.17 -17.91 31.54
CA GLU A 741 -29.35 -16.72 30.68
C GLU A 741 -29.99 -17.10 29.34
N LEU A 742 -29.46 -18.11 28.66
CA LEU A 742 -29.97 -18.59 27.39
C LEU A 742 -31.32 -19.28 27.53
N LYS A 743 -31.52 -19.98 28.65
CA LYS A 743 -32.78 -20.62 29.01
C LYS A 743 -33.88 -19.59 29.25
N ALA A 744 -33.59 -18.46 29.83
CA ALA A 744 -34.53 -17.35 30.02
C ALA A 744 -35.00 -16.84 28.63
N ILE A 745 -34.08 -16.59 27.70
CA ILE A 745 -34.38 -16.12 26.36
C ILE A 745 -35.13 -17.19 25.55
N ALA A 746 -34.77 -18.47 25.69
CA ALA A 746 -35.41 -19.58 25.00
C ALA A 746 -36.88 -19.78 25.36
N ARG A 747 -37.31 -19.31 26.54
CA ARG A 747 -38.73 -19.33 26.93
C ARG A 747 -39.59 -18.40 26.09
N ASP A 748 -39.03 -17.26 25.68
CA ASP A 748 -39.78 -16.28 24.89
C ASP A 748 -39.51 -16.44 23.38
N ASN A 749 -38.26 -16.69 23.00
CA ASN A 749 -37.89 -16.90 21.60
C ASN A 749 -36.66 -17.81 21.47
N LEU A 750 -36.89 -19.04 20.98
CA LEU A 750 -35.85 -20.06 20.82
C LEU A 750 -34.83 -19.70 19.74
N ASP A 751 -35.25 -18.96 18.69
CA ASP A 751 -34.34 -18.51 17.62
C ASP A 751 -33.39 -17.42 18.11
N ALA A 752 -33.86 -16.53 18.99
CA ALA A 752 -33.01 -15.55 19.64
C ALA A 752 -31.97 -16.21 20.57
N ALA A 753 -32.34 -17.25 21.30
CA ALA A 753 -31.42 -18.01 22.15
C ALA A 753 -30.38 -18.78 21.33
N ARG A 754 -30.74 -19.35 20.18
CA ARG A 754 -29.80 -19.98 19.23
C ARG A 754 -28.79 -18.98 18.72
N LYS A 755 -29.26 -17.79 18.27
CA LYS A 755 -28.41 -16.74 17.77
C LYS A 755 -27.43 -16.27 18.83
N GLN A 756 -27.88 -16.07 20.05
CA GLN A 756 -27.03 -15.63 21.14
C GLN A 756 -25.98 -16.70 21.54
N LEU A 757 -26.33 -17.98 21.52
CA LEU A 757 -25.35 -19.05 21.71
C LEU A 757 -24.32 -19.03 20.58
N CYS A 758 -24.72 -18.88 19.34
CA CYS A 758 -23.81 -18.79 18.20
C CYS A 758 -22.87 -17.57 18.31
N ASP A 759 -23.35 -16.43 18.80
CA ASP A 759 -22.51 -15.24 19.05
C ASP A 759 -21.46 -15.51 20.13
N ILE A 760 -21.85 -16.17 21.23
CA ILE A 760 -20.93 -16.57 22.32
C ILE A 760 -19.87 -17.56 21.80
N LEU A 761 -20.27 -18.55 21.04
CA LEU A 761 -19.37 -19.55 20.45
C LEU A 761 -18.41 -18.93 19.42
N SER A 762 -18.88 -17.96 18.65
CA SER A 762 -18.07 -17.20 17.72
C SER A 762 -16.97 -16.41 18.44
N ASN A 763 -17.29 -15.72 19.53
CA ASN A 763 -16.31 -15.02 20.37
C ASN A 763 -15.31 -15.97 20.99
N TYR A 764 -15.77 -17.11 21.51
CA TYR A 764 -14.94 -18.14 22.09
C TYR A 764 -13.94 -18.71 21.06
N GLN A 765 -14.39 -19.02 19.85
CA GLN A 765 -13.58 -19.53 18.76
C GLN A 765 -12.47 -18.53 18.39
N GLY A 766 -12.82 -17.26 18.22
CA GLY A 766 -11.86 -16.19 17.85
C GLY A 766 -10.67 -16.09 18.83
N PHE A 767 -10.90 -16.35 20.11
CA PHE A 767 -9.86 -16.34 21.15
C PHE A 767 -9.06 -17.64 21.21
N ARG A 768 -9.74 -18.79 21.19
CA ARG A 768 -9.12 -20.12 21.34
C ARG A 768 -8.50 -20.66 20.08
N ARG A 769 -8.93 -20.19 18.92
CA ARG A 769 -8.49 -20.64 17.57
C ARG A 769 -8.71 -22.15 17.35
N CYS A 770 -9.80 -22.70 17.83
CA CYS A 770 -10.25 -24.06 17.58
C CYS A 770 -11.38 -24.03 16.56
N GLU A 771 -11.64 -25.12 15.83
CA GLU A 771 -12.80 -25.25 14.95
C GLU A 771 -14.03 -25.59 15.79
N VAL A 772 -15.07 -24.74 15.74
CA VAL A 772 -16.29 -24.92 16.53
C VAL A 772 -17.46 -25.32 15.64
N ILE A 773 -18.13 -26.41 15.99
CA ILE A 773 -19.31 -26.92 15.30
C ILE A 773 -20.47 -26.99 16.33
N ALA A 774 -21.47 -26.10 16.15
CA ALA A 774 -22.70 -26.11 16.93
C ALA A 774 -23.75 -26.98 16.24
N VAL A 775 -24.30 -27.97 16.94
CA VAL A 775 -25.26 -28.92 16.37
C VAL A 775 -26.65 -28.69 17.00
N PHE A 776 -27.66 -28.55 16.17
CA PHE A 776 -29.05 -28.36 16.58
C PHE A 776 -29.96 -29.40 15.96
N ASP A 777 -30.86 -29.98 16.73
CA ASP A 777 -31.86 -30.92 16.24
C ASP A 777 -32.86 -30.28 15.27
N ALA A 778 -33.09 -30.91 14.12
CA ALA A 778 -34.08 -30.49 13.11
C ALA A 778 -35.53 -30.58 13.57
N TYR A 779 -35.81 -31.31 14.64
CA TYR A 779 -37.18 -31.54 15.16
C TYR A 779 -37.96 -30.24 15.42
N LYS A 780 -37.29 -29.09 15.57
CA LYS A 780 -37.90 -27.78 15.82
C LYS A 780 -37.88 -26.84 14.61
N VAL A 781 -37.39 -27.29 13.44
CA VAL A 781 -37.38 -26.53 12.18
C VAL A 781 -38.17 -27.29 11.13
N LYS A 782 -39.39 -26.86 10.81
CA LYS A 782 -40.28 -27.54 9.84
C LYS A 782 -39.66 -27.55 8.44
N GLY A 783 -39.39 -28.74 7.88
CA GLY A 783 -39.06 -28.98 6.48
C GLY A 783 -37.58 -29.08 6.13
N GLY A 784 -36.67 -29.34 7.09
CA GLY A 784 -35.22 -29.36 6.86
C GLY A 784 -34.69 -30.71 6.34
N GLN A 785 -34.05 -30.70 5.17
CA GLN A 785 -33.24 -31.82 4.64
C GLN A 785 -31.86 -31.96 5.31
N GLY A 786 -31.64 -31.30 6.46
CA GLY A 786 -30.33 -31.12 7.08
C GLY A 786 -29.49 -30.03 6.36
N SER A 787 -29.03 -29.04 7.07
CA SER A 787 -28.18 -28.01 6.51
C SER A 787 -26.94 -27.79 7.38
N VAL A 788 -25.85 -27.49 6.73
CA VAL A 788 -24.63 -26.99 7.38
C VAL A 788 -24.48 -25.55 6.95
N GLU A 789 -24.56 -24.66 7.89
CA GLU A 789 -24.44 -23.21 7.66
C GLU A 789 -23.16 -22.70 8.33
N LYS A 790 -22.47 -21.77 7.69
CA LYS A 790 -21.36 -21.07 8.32
C LYS A 790 -21.90 -19.83 9.00
N TYR A 791 -21.83 -19.79 10.33
CA TYR A 791 -22.20 -18.62 11.12
C TYR A 791 -20.93 -17.92 11.63
N HIS A 792 -20.56 -16.81 11.00
CA HIS A 792 -19.28 -16.13 11.24
C HIS A 792 -18.08 -17.10 11.11
N ASN A 793 -17.41 -17.39 12.21
CA ASN A 793 -16.24 -18.27 12.30
C ASN A 793 -16.57 -19.69 12.80
N ILE A 794 -17.83 -20.00 13.06
CA ILE A 794 -18.25 -21.33 13.50
C ILE A 794 -19.12 -22.01 12.45
N HIS A 795 -19.21 -23.34 12.51
CA HIS A 795 -20.13 -24.13 11.71
C HIS A 795 -21.38 -24.45 12.54
N VAL A 796 -22.55 -24.19 11.96
CA VAL A 796 -23.85 -24.52 12.56
C VAL A 796 -24.50 -25.63 11.74
N VAL A 797 -24.77 -26.74 12.38
CA VAL A 797 -25.37 -27.91 11.76
C VAL A 797 -26.77 -28.08 12.27
N TYR A 798 -27.73 -28.15 11.36
CA TYR A 798 -29.10 -28.62 11.64
C TYR A 798 -29.22 -30.06 11.15
N THR A 799 -29.53 -30.99 12.06
CA THR A 799 -29.61 -32.42 11.72
C THR A 799 -30.77 -32.72 10.77
N LYS A 800 -30.80 -33.89 10.16
CA LYS A 800 -31.95 -34.35 9.35
C LYS A 800 -33.11 -34.75 10.23
N GLU A 801 -34.35 -34.79 9.68
CA GLU A 801 -35.59 -35.01 10.41
C GLU A 801 -35.65 -36.34 11.22
N ALA A 802 -34.74 -37.29 10.97
CA ALA A 802 -34.59 -38.56 11.69
C ALA A 802 -33.26 -38.71 12.44
N GLU A 803 -32.44 -37.72 12.50
CA GLU A 803 -31.13 -37.74 13.12
C GLU A 803 -31.08 -36.76 14.31
N THR A 804 -30.75 -37.25 15.50
CA THR A 804 -30.58 -36.43 16.70
C THR A 804 -29.21 -35.73 16.68
N ALA A 805 -29.08 -34.61 17.43
CA ALA A 805 -27.79 -33.93 17.62
C ALA A 805 -26.75 -34.91 18.18
N ASP A 806 -27.13 -35.76 19.11
CA ASP A 806 -26.25 -36.76 19.71
C ASP A 806 -25.70 -37.75 18.68
N ALA A 807 -26.55 -38.29 17.79
CA ALA A 807 -26.12 -39.21 16.73
C ALA A 807 -25.18 -38.54 15.72
N TYR A 808 -25.41 -37.25 15.41
CA TYR A 808 -24.51 -36.48 14.57
C TYR A 808 -23.15 -36.24 15.25
N ILE A 809 -23.15 -35.84 16.53
CA ILE A 809 -21.97 -35.59 17.33
C ILE A 809 -21.09 -36.85 17.46
N GLU A 810 -21.74 -38.00 17.70
CA GLU A 810 -21.06 -39.29 17.78
C GLU A 810 -20.33 -39.61 16.46
N ARG A 811 -21.02 -39.52 15.31
CA ARG A 811 -20.44 -39.75 14.00
C ARG A 811 -19.32 -38.78 13.68
N ALA A 812 -19.54 -37.49 13.90
CA ALA A 812 -18.54 -36.46 13.65
C ALA A 812 -17.30 -36.64 14.54
N THR A 813 -17.52 -37.06 15.81
CA THR A 813 -16.43 -37.36 16.74
C THR A 813 -15.59 -38.53 16.25
N TYR A 814 -16.22 -39.57 15.73
CA TYR A 814 -15.52 -40.74 15.18
C TYR A 814 -14.74 -40.41 13.91
N GLU A 815 -15.31 -39.60 13.00
CA GLU A 815 -14.66 -39.22 11.74
C GLU A 815 -13.49 -38.24 11.97
N ILE A 816 -13.71 -37.19 12.74
CA ILE A 816 -12.74 -36.15 13.00
C ILE A 816 -11.64 -36.59 13.97
N GLY A 817 -12.02 -37.40 15.01
CA GLY A 817 -11.12 -37.86 16.07
C GLY A 817 -9.99 -38.78 15.58
N ARG A 818 -10.08 -39.32 14.37
CA ARG A 818 -9.02 -40.11 13.72
C ARG A 818 -7.78 -39.30 13.37
N HIS A 819 -7.97 -38.00 13.11
CA HIS A 819 -6.89 -37.09 12.60
C HIS A 819 -6.71 -35.86 13.46
N HIS A 820 -7.67 -35.47 14.27
CA HIS A 820 -7.71 -34.23 15.04
C HIS A 820 -8.13 -34.46 16.48
N ARG A 821 -7.75 -33.54 17.33
CA ARG A 821 -8.18 -33.52 18.73
C ARG A 821 -9.61 -33.01 18.81
N VAL A 822 -10.53 -33.78 19.37
CA VAL A 822 -11.95 -33.43 19.46
C VAL A 822 -12.34 -33.24 20.92
N ARG A 823 -13.07 -32.15 21.20
CA ARG A 823 -13.74 -31.86 22.46
C ARG A 823 -15.24 -31.81 22.21
N VAL A 824 -16.04 -32.30 23.13
CA VAL A 824 -17.50 -32.30 23.01
C VAL A 824 -18.14 -31.68 24.24
N ALA A 825 -18.90 -30.58 24.03
CA ALA A 825 -19.64 -29.88 25.07
C ALA A 825 -21.11 -30.33 25.10
N THR A 826 -21.44 -31.14 26.09
CA THR A 826 -22.81 -31.67 26.32
C THR A 826 -23.04 -31.91 27.82
N SER A 827 -24.33 -31.88 28.23
CA SER A 827 -24.73 -32.24 29.62
C SER A 827 -25.36 -33.62 29.73
N ASP A 828 -25.62 -34.32 28.62
CA ASP A 828 -26.34 -35.57 28.64
C ASP A 828 -25.47 -36.75 29.13
N GLY A 829 -25.97 -37.52 30.11
CA GLY A 829 -25.23 -38.57 30.81
C GLY A 829 -24.89 -39.80 29.98
N PRO A 830 -25.80 -40.36 29.16
CA PRO A 830 -25.57 -41.52 28.30
C PRO A 830 -24.56 -41.27 27.17
N GLU A 831 -24.60 -40.10 26.56
CA GLU A 831 -23.71 -39.64 25.50
C GLU A 831 -22.24 -39.58 25.93
N GLN A 832 -22.05 -39.32 27.22
CA GLN A 832 -20.72 -39.18 27.83
C GLN A 832 -19.86 -40.44 27.79
N LEU A 833 -20.46 -41.61 27.84
CA LEU A 833 -19.77 -42.91 27.80
C LEU A 833 -19.30 -43.29 26.39
N ILE A 834 -20.07 -42.90 25.37
CA ILE A 834 -19.80 -43.23 23.98
C ILE A 834 -18.67 -42.31 23.46
N ILE A 835 -18.69 -41.03 23.81
CA ILE A 835 -17.66 -40.03 23.45
C ILE A 835 -16.26 -40.41 24.00
N LEU A 836 -16.21 -40.89 25.23
CA LEU A 836 -14.97 -41.38 25.85
C LEU A 836 -14.41 -42.64 25.17
N GLY A 837 -15.29 -43.50 24.63
CA GLY A 837 -14.88 -44.70 23.87
C GLY A 837 -14.21 -44.39 22.54
N HIS A 838 -14.43 -43.22 21.96
CA HIS A 838 -13.84 -42.74 20.70
C HIS A 838 -12.65 -41.80 20.88
N GLY A 839 -12.14 -41.61 22.12
CA GLY A 839 -10.93 -40.82 22.38
C GLY A 839 -11.11 -39.30 22.38
N ALA A 840 -12.34 -38.77 22.37
CA ALA A 840 -12.61 -37.36 22.50
C ALA A 840 -12.66 -36.89 23.96
N LEU A 841 -12.31 -35.66 24.19
CA LEU A 841 -12.35 -35.03 25.51
C LEU A 841 -13.74 -34.43 25.76
N ARG A 842 -14.36 -34.85 26.86
CA ARG A 842 -15.64 -34.34 27.29
C ARG A 842 -15.55 -33.02 28.01
N LEU A 843 -16.49 -32.11 27.73
CA LEU A 843 -16.69 -30.86 28.45
C LEU A 843 -18.15 -30.75 28.91
N SER A 844 -18.38 -30.69 30.23
CA SER A 844 -19.76 -30.52 30.73
C SER A 844 -20.26 -29.10 30.44
N ALA A 845 -21.57 -28.88 30.33
CA ALA A 845 -22.10 -27.54 30.06
C ALA A 845 -21.70 -26.51 31.14
N SER A 846 -21.55 -26.92 32.38
CA SER A 846 -21.06 -26.06 33.48
C SER A 846 -19.56 -25.75 33.36
N ALA A 847 -18.76 -26.77 33.05
CA ALA A 847 -17.32 -26.56 32.79
C ALA A 847 -17.08 -25.70 31.54
N PHE A 848 -17.90 -25.91 30.51
CA PHE A 848 -17.85 -25.09 29.30
C PHE A 848 -18.25 -23.62 29.58
N ARG A 849 -19.28 -23.39 30.43
CA ARG A 849 -19.65 -22.05 30.86
C ARG A 849 -18.51 -21.33 31.57
N GLN A 850 -17.86 -22.02 32.52
CA GLN A 850 -16.69 -21.46 33.23
C GLN A 850 -15.53 -21.12 32.25
N GLU A 851 -15.30 -21.99 31.26
CA GLU A 851 -14.28 -21.75 30.26
C GLU A 851 -14.60 -20.53 29.37
N VAL A 852 -15.87 -20.37 28.98
CA VAL A 852 -16.34 -19.19 28.23
C VAL A 852 -16.24 -17.93 29.06
N GLU A 853 -16.66 -17.93 30.32
CA GLU A 853 -16.54 -16.80 31.26
C GLU A 853 -15.06 -16.41 31.50
N GLN A 854 -14.18 -17.41 31.60
CA GLN A 854 -12.75 -17.17 31.74
C GLN A 854 -12.16 -16.51 30.48
N VAL A 855 -12.60 -16.95 29.29
CA VAL A 855 -12.21 -16.35 28.01
C VAL A 855 -12.73 -14.92 27.90
N GLU A 856 -13.99 -14.67 28.27
CA GLU A 856 -14.57 -13.32 28.31
C GLU A 856 -13.83 -12.42 29.32
N GLY A 857 -13.47 -12.95 30.49
CA GLY A 857 -12.65 -12.25 31.49
C GLY A 857 -11.25 -11.93 30.98
N GLN A 858 -10.60 -12.88 30.30
CA GLN A 858 -9.27 -12.66 29.71
C GLN A 858 -9.33 -11.63 28.57
N ILE A 859 -10.38 -11.65 27.75
CA ILE A 859 -10.61 -10.60 26.75
C ILE A 859 -10.76 -9.24 27.43
N ALA A 860 -11.57 -9.15 28.49
CA ALA A 860 -11.75 -7.92 29.25
C ALA A 860 -10.46 -7.47 29.93
N ASP A 861 -9.67 -8.39 30.49
CA ASP A 861 -8.37 -8.10 31.12
C ASP A 861 -7.32 -7.65 30.09
N ILE A 862 -7.28 -8.25 28.92
CA ILE A 862 -6.42 -7.84 27.79
C ILE A 862 -6.81 -6.43 27.34
N LEU A 863 -8.09 -6.15 27.22
CA LEU A 863 -8.61 -4.84 26.89
C LEU A 863 -8.27 -3.81 27.99
N ALA A 864 -8.42 -4.18 29.27
CA ALA A 864 -8.08 -3.32 30.40
C ALA A 864 -6.56 -3.10 30.55
N ALA A 865 -5.75 -4.13 30.28
CA ALA A 865 -4.29 -4.05 30.30
C ALA A 865 -3.76 -3.19 29.15
N ASN A 866 -4.35 -3.29 27.96
CA ASN A 866 -4.03 -2.43 26.81
C ASN A 866 -4.38 -0.97 27.11
N ASN A 867 -5.51 -0.71 27.78
CA ASN A 867 -5.88 0.62 28.24
C ASN A 867 -4.91 1.20 29.30
N ARG A 868 -4.23 0.35 30.07
CA ARG A 868 -3.18 0.77 31.02
C ARG A 868 -1.82 0.94 30.33
N LEU A 869 -1.57 0.20 29.26
CA LEU A 869 -0.29 0.16 28.52
C LEU A 869 -0.25 1.18 27.37
N SER A 870 -1.39 1.69 26.91
CA SER A 870 -1.42 2.88 26.04
C SER A 870 -0.86 4.13 26.76
N LYS A 871 -0.70 4.04 28.09
CA LYS A 871 0.06 5.02 28.89
C LYS A 871 1.57 4.73 28.98
N THR A 872 2.06 3.57 28.49
CA THR A 872 3.50 3.22 28.52
C THR A 872 3.80 2.24 27.37
N GLY A 873 4.13 2.78 26.22
CA GLY A 873 4.39 2.10 24.95
C GLY A 873 5.13 0.76 25.02
N ASN A 874 4.43 -0.34 24.96
CA ASN A 874 4.86 -1.60 24.34
C ASN A 874 3.79 -2.71 24.43
N VAL A 875 2.82 -2.72 23.51
CA VAL A 875 1.71 -3.69 23.48
C VAL A 875 2.19 -5.12 23.16
N ARG A 876 3.25 -5.27 22.35
CA ARG A 876 3.77 -6.57 21.94
C ARG A 876 4.37 -7.38 23.10
N SER A 877 5.10 -6.72 24.01
CA SER A 877 5.72 -7.36 25.18
C SER A 877 4.73 -7.72 26.28
N ALA A 878 3.53 -7.14 26.28
CA ALA A 878 2.47 -7.44 27.23
C ALA A 878 1.64 -8.67 26.82
N LEU A 879 1.39 -8.82 25.52
CA LEU A 879 0.74 -10.01 24.96
C LEU A 879 1.62 -11.26 25.04
N GLU A 880 2.94 -11.09 24.89
CA GLU A 880 3.90 -12.17 25.08
C GLU A 880 3.97 -12.59 26.54
N ARG A 881 3.96 -11.66 27.50
CA ARG A 881 3.93 -11.94 28.94
C ARG A 881 2.62 -12.57 29.41
N ALA A 882 1.49 -12.14 28.92
CA ALA A 882 0.20 -12.75 29.21
C ALA A 882 0.10 -14.19 28.67
N ARG A 883 0.75 -14.47 27.53
CA ARG A 883 0.88 -15.82 26.94
C ARG A 883 1.80 -16.73 27.74
N GLU A 884 2.85 -16.19 28.35
CA GLU A 884 3.77 -16.95 29.23
C GLU A 884 3.10 -17.28 30.58
N GLN A 885 2.35 -16.35 31.15
CA GLN A 885 1.60 -16.57 32.41
C GLN A 885 0.50 -17.64 32.28
N THR A 886 -0.22 -17.65 31.14
CA THR A 886 -1.23 -18.70 30.86
C THR A 886 -0.59 -20.08 30.57
N LYS A 887 0.69 -20.13 30.21
CA LYS A 887 1.44 -21.39 30.07
C LYS A 887 1.96 -21.92 31.43
N GLU A 888 2.23 -21.05 32.38
CA GLU A 888 2.69 -21.44 33.72
C GLU A 888 1.54 -21.89 34.64
N GLU A 889 0.32 -21.42 34.44
CA GLU A 889 -0.86 -21.87 35.20
C GLU A 889 -1.45 -23.21 34.69
N HIS A 890 -0.99 -23.72 33.54
CA HIS A 890 -1.40 -25.02 33.00
C HIS A 890 -0.27 -26.09 32.98
N THR A 891 0.85 -25.81 33.65
CA THR A 891 1.87 -26.82 34.05
C THR A 891 1.74 -27.15 35.52
#